data_f6c363af36f77648a0283130e66ce59b
#
_entry.id   f6c363af36f77648a0283130e66ce59b
#
_cell.length_a   1.000
_cell.length_b   1.000
_cell.length_c   1.000
_cell.angle_alpha   90.00
_cell.angle_beta   90.00
_cell.angle_gamma   90.00
#
_symmetry.space_group_name_H-M   'P 1'
#
loop_
_entity.id
_entity.type
_entity.pdbx_description
1 polymer ?
#
loop_
_entity_poly.entity_id
_entity_poly.type
_entity_poly.pdbx_seq_one_letter_code
_entity_poly.pdbx_strand_id
1 'polypeptide(L)'
;MAHIEQGNRVLMLSYSNVSVDGAIMRVHKMKPNMKPGTLVRYGYARHKDLLEHRYLTSYNLSIHNHPELLKERQDLIAERKKLPRTSPRYVQIGRRLTQIRNELSSEEKETVKNAKFVATTVSKTVVDSAVRDCEFDVVIFDEASMAYIPQIVFAASLAKKHFVCMGDFRQLPPIVQSNGISPLNADIFQYCGITSAVDSGRNHKWLCMLDTQYRMHPRIADFASRTMYGGLLHSTEEMEKNRRGIVDQKPITGHAMAFADLSGMMSVCTKTGDNSRVNVLSALMSFSLALEAAKNHEVGIITPYHAQSRLLHAMARDVADANPELKLIACATVHQFQGSEKDVIVYDAVDCYRMPYPGMLLTSTGNSYANRLFNVALTRAKGKFIGVANIAYMDNKNLSSSLMFERMIEGQRRKPSCLTGQELSQKRTAISGSTMSFFDNDEGNRRFLKDIAEARREIRIDIPDKPVEDVFSRQLAIALQTAKGKGIKVYLRAENKQGIPSVLRPLAIENPFVANPVVLIDKKVVWFGMPSSDAKFKSEGSILQMRYRPVIRFEGAHTAASLYGFMEMSKTVDQSKIVSTDEEGKAITDTFASYVLANKKCPSCGKPMKMQKSKKGKFFLACTGYPACHETALINVDLVERYFYRHGDTGQHCTRCNCSLEAKLGQYGLYIQCCGSQRHRYKLDEI
;
A
#
# COMPACT_ATOMS: atom_id res chain seq x y z
N MET A 1 32.41 -10.85 9.94
CA MET A 1 33.80 -11.06 9.44
C MET A 1 34.63 -11.82 10.47
N ALA A 2 34.79 -11.35 11.70
CA ALA A 2 35.63 -12.01 12.71
C ALA A 2 35.43 -13.53 12.83
N HIS A 3 34.20 -14.01 12.90
CA HIS A 3 33.91 -15.46 12.93
C HIS A 3 34.38 -16.21 11.68
N ILE A 4 34.24 -15.59 10.48
CA ILE A 4 34.71 -16.21 9.24
C ILE A 4 36.24 -16.30 9.23
N GLU A 5 36.95 -15.32 9.76
CA GLU A 5 38.41 -15.28 9.89
C GLU A 5 38.92 -16.32 10.90
N GLN A 6 38.15 -16.59 11.93
CA GLN A 6 38.40 -17.65 12.91
C GLN A 6 38.07 -19.06 12.36
N GLY A 7 37.65 -19.17 11.09
CA GLY A 7 37.32 -20.44 10.47
C GLY A 7 35.88 -20.93 10.73
N ASN A 8 35.09 -20.18 11.48
CA ASN A 8 33.71 -20.53 11.80
C ASN A 8 32.82 -20.43 10.56
N ARG A 9 31.86 -21.34 10.48
CA ARG A 9 30.79 -21.34 9.49
C ARG A 9 29.61 -20.53 9.98
N VAL A 10 29.18 -19.53 9.20
CA VAL A 10 28.19 -18.51 9.61
C VAL A 10 26.95 -18.59 8.74
N LEU A 11 25.77 -18.67 9.35
CA LEU A 11 24.48 -18.51 8.73
C LEU A 11 23.88 -17.14 9.11
N MET A 12 23.50 -16.35 8.13
CA MET A 12 22.77 -15.10 8.30
C MET A 12 21.33 -15.28 7.80
N LEU A 13 20.36 -15.05 8.66
CA LEU A 13 18.92 -15.13 8.39
C LEU A 13 18.26 -13.76 8.53
N SER A 14 17.30 -13.46 7.65
CA SER A 14 16.39 -12.33 7.83
C SER A 14 15.04 -12.62 7.15
N TYR A 15 14.00 -11.87 7.51
CA TYR A 15 12.70 -11.88 6.82
C TYR A 15 12.74 -11.22 5.46
N SER A 16 13.58 -10.21 5.31
CA SER A 16 13.66 -9.35 4.12
C SER A 16 14.76 -9.81 3.17
N ASN A 17 14.43 -9.98 1.89
CA ASN A 17 15.47 -10.17 0.87
C ASN A 17 16.45 -8.98 0.83
N VAL A 18 15.96 -7.75 1.06
CA VAL A 18 16.81 -6.55 1.06
C VAL A 18 17.86 -6.60 2.17
N SER A 19 17.49 -7.03 3.38
CA SER A 19 18.44 -7.19 4.50
C SER A 19 19.47 -8.27 4.20
N VAL A 20 19.03 -9.43 3.68
CA VAL A 20 19.93 -10.54 3.32
C VAL A 20 20.90 -10.14 2.22
N ASP A 21 20.42 -9.48 1.17
CA ASP A 21 21.21 -9.01 0.05
C ASP A 21 22.20 -7.92 0.52
N GLY A 22 21.76 -7.00 1.37
CA GLY A 22 22.62 -5.96 1.96
C GLY A 22 23.72 -6.53 2.85
N ALA A 23 23.43 -7.57 3.64
CA ALA A 23 24.40 -8.20 4.50
C ALA A 23 25.55 -8.84 3.69
N ILE A 24 25.24 -9.66 2.68
CA ILE A 24 26.26 -10.32 1.89
C ILE A 24 27.12 -9.31 1.08
N MET A 25 26.48 -8.24 0.55
CA MET A 25 27.19 -7.17 -0.13
C MET A 25 28.17 -6.43 0.77
N ARG A 26 27.80 -6.18 2.04
CA ARG A 26 28.68 -5.56 3.04
C ARG A 26 29.87 -6.46 3.37
N VAL A 27 29.62 -7.76 3.61
CA VAL A 27 30.69 -8.74 3.87
C VAL A 27 31.64 -8.82 2.68
N HIS A 28 31.11 -8.85 1.46
CA HIS A 28 31.92 -8.86 0.25
C HIS A 28 32.77 -7.59 0.10
N LYS A 29 32.21 -6.41 0.37
CA LYS A 29 32.97 -5.14 0.34
C LYS A 29 34.15 -5.12 1.32
N MET A 30 34.00 -5.75 2.48
CA MET A 30 35.08 -5.83 3.47
C MET A 30 36.22 -6.74 3.01
N LYS A 31 35.93 -7.78 2.22
CA LYS A 31 36.90 -8.72 1.65
C LYS A 31 36.51 -9.14 0.22
N PRO A 32 36.79 -8.31 -0.80
CA PRO A 32 36.32 -8.56 -2.17
C PRO A 32 37.04 -9.75 -2.83
N ASN A 33 38.22 -10.14 -2.36
CA ASN A 33 39.07 -11.19 -2.97
C ASN A 33 38.85 -12.58 -2.31
N MET A 34 37.70 -12.84 -1.70
CA MET A 34 37.40 -14.17 -1.19
C MET A 34 37.15 -15.17 -2.34
N LYS A 35 37.63 -16.41 -2.15
CA LYS A 35 37.42 -17.49 -3.11
C LYS A 35 35.93 -17.65 -3.44
N PRO A 36 35.55 -17.78 -4.72
CA PRO A 36 34.18 -18.09 -5.13
C PRO A 36 33.58 -19.24 -4.32
N GLY A 37 32.31 -19.14 -3.93
CA GLY A 37 31.63 -20.12 -3.09
C GLY A 37 31.89 -19.99 -1.58
N THR A 38 32.79 -19.11 -1.14
CA THR A 38 33.01 -18.84 0.31
C THR A 38 31.87 -18.04 0.91
N LEU A 39 31.36 -17.02 0.17
CA LEU A 39 30.22 -16.19 0.52
C LEU A 39 29.07 -16.53 -0.43
N VAL A 40 27.92 -16.93 0.08
CA VAL A 40 26.80 -17.38 -0.76
C VAL A 40 25.49 -16.79 -0.30
N ARG A 41 24.81 -16.07 -1.23
CA ARG A 41 23.40 -15.73 -1.15
C ARG A 41 22.59 -16.91 -1.66
N TYR A 42 21.87 -17.59 -0.78
CA TYR A 42 21.00 -18.69 -1.14
C TYR A 42 19.54 -18.25 -1.28
N GLY A 43 18.93 -18.58 -2.42
CA GLY A 43 17.56 -18.20 -2.78
C GLY A 43 17.51 -16.91 -3.61
N TYR A 44 16.30 -16.34 -3.71
CA TYR A 44 16.04 -15.22 -4.62
C TYR A 44 16.65 -13.91 -4.13
N ALA A 45 17.61 -13.37 -4.90
CA ALA A 45 18.17 -12.05 -4.67
C ALA A 45 17.38 -10.98 -5.42
N ARG A 46 17.36 -9.75 -4.89
CA ARG A 46 16.68 -8.58 -5.49
C ARG A 46 17.61 -7.44 -5.85
N HIS A 47 18.78 -7.36 -5.20
CA HIS A 47 19.74 -6.30 -5.45
C HIS A 47 20.40 -6.49 -6.82
N LYS A 48 20.38 -5.45 -7.67
CA LYS A 48 20.88 -5.51 -9.05
C LYS A 48 22.35 -5.97 -9.12
N ASP A 49 23.21 -5.33 -8.35
CA ASP A 49 24.65 -5.64 -8.33
C ASP A 49 24.90 -7.10 -7.89
N LEU A 50 24.04 -7.64 -7.01
CA LEU A 50 24.15 -9.02 -6.56
C LEU A 50 23.68 -10.01 -7.62
N LEU A 51 22.63 -9.66 -8.38
CA LEU A 51 22.14 -10.47 -9.50
C LEU A 51 23.15 -10.51 -10.67
N GLU A 52 23.86 -9.42 -10.88
CA GLU A 52 24.91 -9.32 -11.94
C GLU A 52 26.25 -9.92 -11.49
N HIS A 53 26.45 -10.14 -10.19
CA HIS A 53 27.71 -10.66 -9.66
C HIS A 53 27.83 -12.18 -9.84
N ARG A 54 28.89 -12.63 -10.53
CA ARG A 54 29.09 -14.04 -10.94
C ARG A 54 29.14 -15.03 -9.78
N TYR A 55 29.61 -14.62 -8.60
CA TYR A 55 30.04 -15.57 -7.56
C TYR A 55 29.32 -15.41 -6.20
N LEU A 56 28.43 -14.44 -6.05
CA LEU A 56 27.81 -14.17 -4.75
C LEU A 56 26.46 -14.87 -4.54
N THR A 57 25.78 -15.32 -5.60
CA THR A 57 24.57 -16.12 -5.45
C THR A 57 24.84 -17.59 -5.77
N SER A 58 24.17 -18.50 -5.08
CA SER A 58 24.28 -19.95 -5.37
C SER A 58 23.91 -20.26 -6.82
N TYR A 59 22.87 -19.59 -7.32
CA TYR A 59 22.40 -19.76 -8.69
C TYR A 59 23.41 -19.29 -9.74
N ASN A 60 24.05 -18.13 -9.56
CA ASN A 60 25.05 -17.65 -10.51
C ASN A 60 26.31 -18.53 -10.50
N LEU A 61 26.66 -19.06 -9.32
CA LEU A 61 27.75 -20.04 -9.21
C LEU A 61 27.43 -21.32 -9.96
N SER A 62 26.25 -21.90 -9.79
CA SER A 62 25.84 -23.13 -10.48
C SER A 62 25.82 -22.95 -12.00
N ILE A 63 25.35 -21.80 -12.49
CA ILE A 63 25.37 -21.48 -13.93
C ILE A 63 26.81 -21.31 -14.45
N HIS A 64 27.67 -20.66 -13.65
CA HIS A 64 29.05 -20.44 -14.05
C HIS A 64 29.84 -21.75 -14.13
N ASN A 65 29.56 -22.69 -13.24
CA ASN A 65 30.17 -24.02 -13.24
C ASN A 65 29.61 -24.91 -14.36
N HIS A 66 28.37 -24.69 -14.83
CA HIS A 66 27.66 -25.47 -15.84
C HIS A 66 27.07 -24.59 -16.96
N PRO A 67 27.92 -23.90 -17.74
CA PRO A 67 27.45 -23.01 -18.81
C PRO A 67 26.72 -23.76 -19.92
N GLU A 68 27.05 -25.03 -20.14
CA GLU A 68 26.38 -25.94 -21.07
C GLU A 68 24.92 -26.15 -20.72
N LEU A 69 24.58 -26.35 -19.44
CA LEU A 69 23.20 -26.54 -18.97
C LEU A 69 22.39 -25.24 -19.14
N LEU A 70 23.01 -24.08 -18.95
CA LEU A 70 22.34 -22.81 -19.18
C LEU A 70 21.97 -22.64 -20.66
N LYS A 71 22.91 -22.93 -21.58
CA LYS A 71 22.67 -22.86 -23.01
C LYS A 71 21.57 -23.82 -23.44
N GLU A 72 21.68 -25.08 -23.05
CA GLU A 72 20.65 -26.10 -23.32
C GLU A 72 19.28 -25.65 -22.83
N ARG A 73 19.20 -25.11 -21.61
CA ARG A 73 17.95 -24.58 -21.03
C ARG A 73 17.36 -23.46 -21.87
N GLN A 74 18.19 -22.52 -22.35
CA GLN A 74 17.72 -21.40 -23.18
C GLN A 74 17.18 -21.89 -24.52
N ASP A 75 17.91 -22.81 -25.18
CA ASP A 75 17.50 -23.40 -26.45
C ASP A 75 16.18 -24.18 -26.32
N LEU A 76 16.06 -25.00 -25.28
CA LEU A 76 14.82 -25.76 -25.00
C LEU A 76 13.64 -24.86 -24.67
N ILE A 77 13.83 -23.75 -23.96
CA ILE A 77 12.78 -22.75 -23.71
C ILE A 77 12.33 -22.09 -25.01
N ALA A 78 13.28 -21.73 -25.87
CA ALA A 78 12.99 -21.13 -27.18
C ALA A 78 12.24 -22.09 -28.09
N GLU A 79 12.65 -23.37 -28.15
CA GLU A 79 11.96 -24.43 -28.88
C GLU A 79 10.52 -24.63 -28.34
N ARG A 80 10.37 -24.76 -27.01
CA ARG A 80 9.08 -24.99 -26.35
C ARG A 80 8.04 -23.91 -26.63
N LYS A 81 8.48 -22.63 -26.75
CA LYS A 81 7.58 -21.52 -27.07
C LYS A 81 6.95 -21.62 -28.47
N LYS A 82 7.58 -22.37 -29.39
CA LYS A 82 7.11 -22.55 -30.77
C LYS A 82 6.20 -23.78 -30.94
N LEU A 83 6.11 -24.63 -29.94
CA LEU A 83 5.40 -25.92 -30.02
C LEU A 83 3.99 -25.84 -29.41
N PRO A 84 2.99 -26.53 -29.99
CA PRO A 84 1.68 -26.72 -29.35
C PRO A 84 1.82 -27.50 -28.04
N ARG A 85 1.02 -27.15 -27.04
CA ARG A 85 1.04 -27.80 -25.71
C ARG A 85 0.72 -29.31 -25.76
N THR A 86 0.02 -29.75 -26.78
CA THR A 86 -0.36 -31.15 -27.04
C THR A 86 0.74 -31.99 -27.70
N SER A 87 1.81 -31.36 -28.16
CA SER A 87 2.91 -32.04 -28.84
C SER A 87 3.69 -32.95 -27.87
N PRO A 88 4.00 -34.22 -28.25
CA PRO A 88 4.88 -35.07 -27.48
C PRO A 88 6.24 -34.41 -27.17
N ARG A 89 6.78 -33.66 -28.13
CA ARG A 89 8.03 -32.91 -27.97
C ARG A 89 7.92 -31.84 -26.89
N TYR A 90 6.80 -31.16 -26.75
CA TYR A 90 6.56 -30.19 -25.67
C TYR A 90 6.67 -30.83 -24.28
N VAL A 91 6.14 -32.05 -24.11
CA VAL A 91 6.22 -32.82 -22.88
C VAL A 91 7.66 -33.29 -22.61
N GLN A 92 8.34 -33.74 -23.65
CA GLN A 92 9.74 -34.19 -23.57
C GLN A 92 10.68 -33.08 -23.13
N ILE A 93 10.55 -31.90 -23.73
CA ILE A 93 11.27 -30.68 -23.32
C ILE A 93 10.95 -30.31 -21.86
N GLY A 94 9.69 -30.41 -21.46
CA GLY A 94 9.29 -30.18 -20.07
C GLY A 94 10.01 -31.09 -19.07
N ARG A 95 10.19 -32.36 -19.38
CA ARG A 95 10.94 -33.29 -18.56
C ARG A 95 12.43 -32.92 -18.49
N ARG A 96 13.05 -32.61 -19.64
CA ARG A 96 14.47 -32.23 -19.67
C ARG A 96 14.72 -30.91 -18.91
N LEU A 97 13.87 -29.90 -19.07
CA LEU A 97 13.94 -28.66 -18.29
C LEU A 97 13.82 -28.91 -16.78
N THR A 98 13.04 -29.91 -16.37
CA THR A 98 12.95 -30.32 -14.95
C THR A 98 14.23 -30.98 -14.48
N GLN A 99 14.85 -31.81 -15.31
CA GLN A 99 16.15 -32.45 -15.00
C GLN A 99 17.24 -31.37 -14.83
N ILE A 100 17.39 -30.49 -15.80
CA ILE A 100 18.37 -29.36 -15.73
C ILE A 100 18.16 -28.55 -14.45
N ARG A 101 16.90 -28.24 -14.10
CA ARG A 101 16.60 -27.52 -12.85
C ARG A 101 17.06 -28.29 -11.63
N ASN A 102 16.88 -29.61 -11.61
CA ASN A 102 17.28 -30.45 -10.48
C ASN A 102 18.82 -30.55 -10.39
N GLU A 103 19.51 -30.67 -11.52
CA GLU A 103 20.99 -30.66 -11.62
C GLU A 103 21.56 -29.38 -11.05
N LEU A 104 21.09 -28.19 -11.52
CA LEU A 104 21.49 -26.89 -11.00
C LEU A 104 21.15 -26.72 -9.51
N SER A 105 19.97 -27.19 -9.07
CA SER A 105 19.58 -27.14 -7.67
C SER A 105 20.45 -28.02 -6.77
N SER A 106 20.90 -29.16 -7.27
CA SER A 106 21.86 -30.02 -6.55
C SER A 106 23.20 -29.33 -6.34
N GLU A 107 23.71 -28.68 -7.39
CA GLU A 107 24.94 -27.90 -7.33
C GLU A 107 24.82 -26.70 -6.36
N GLU A 108 23.68 -26.00 -6.39
CA GLU A 108 23.41 -24.93 -5.42
C GLU A 108 23.46 -25.44 -3.97
N LYS A 109 22.89 -26.63 -3.71
CA LYS A 109 22.89 -27.25 -2.37
C LYS A 109 24.29 -27.61 -1.92
N GLU A 110 25.11 -28.15 -2.82
CA GLU A 110 26.49 -28.50 -2.51
C GLU A 110 27.33 -27.22 -2.24
N THR A 111 27.10 -26.17 -3.02
CA THR A 111 27.71 -24.85 -2.78
C THR A 111 27.37 -24.32 -1.38
N VAL A 112 26.10 -24.42 -0.96
CA VAL A 112 25.66 -23.99 0.38
C VAL A 112 26.32 -24.81 1.48
N LYS A 113 26.46 -26.14 1.32
CA LYS A 113 27.13 -27.01 2.29
C LYS A 113 28.60 -26.62 2.52
N ASN A 114 29.28 -26.19 1.47
CA ASN A 114 30.71 -25.89 1.50
C ASN A 114 31.01 -24.41 1.85
N ALA A 115 30.02 -23.53 1.78
CA ALA A 115 30.18 -22.12 2.05
C ALA A 115 30.54 -21.82 3.52
N LYS A 116 31.41 -20.84 3.74
CA LYS A 116 31.76 -20.31 5.08
C LYS A 116 30.73 -19.30 5.58
N PHE A 117 30.13 -18.55 4.69
CA PHE A 117 29.05 -17.62 4.98
C PHE A 117 27.88 -17.86 4.05
N VAL A 118 26.74 -18.20 4.63
CA VAL A 118 25.46 -18.38 3.92
C VAL A 118 24.48 -17.30 4.38
N ALA A 119 23.94 -16.54 3.43
CA ALA A 119 22.90 -15.56 3.69
C ALA A 119 21.60 -15.97 2.98
N THR A 120 20.51 -16.12 3.73
CA THR A 120 19.22 -16.56 3.19
C THR A 120 18.03 -16.02 3.99
N THR A 121 16.81 -16.18 3.45
CA THR A 121 15.60 -15.81 4.19
C THR A 121 15.15 -16.93 5.13
N VAL A 122 14.49 -16.55 6.22
CA VAL A 122 13.90 -17.49 7.19
C VAL A 122 13.00 -18.52 6.49
N SER A 123 12.12 -18.04 5.59
CA SER A 123 11.20 -18.92 4.85
C SER A 123 11.93 -19.95 3.99
N LYS A 124 13.05 -19.55 3.35
CA LYS A 124 13.87 -20.49 2.56
C LYS A 124 14.50 -21.56 3.45
N THR A 125 14.99 -21.20 4.64
CA THR A 125 15.59 -22.13 5.59
C THR A 125 14.61 -23.18 6.09
N VAL A 126 13.36 -22.79 6.36
CA VAL A 126 12.33 -23.72 6.85
C VAL A 126 11.96 -24.78 5.80
N VAL A 127 11.86 -24.39 4.52
CA VAL A 127 11.36 -25.29 3.46
C VAL A 127 12.46 -26.06 2.73
N ASP A 128 13.72 -25.61 2.80
CA ASP A 128 14.80 -26.19 1.99
C ASP A 128 15.82 -26.95 2.84
N SER A 129 16.00 -28.23 2.53
CA SER A 129 16.92 -29.15 3.23
C SER A 129 18.39 -28.70 3.14
N ALA A 130 18.77 -27.96 2.10
CA ALA A 130 20.16 -27.53 1.93
C ALA A 130 20.69 -26.66 3.09
N VAL A 131 19.80 -25.96 3.80
CA VAL A 131 20.16 -25.16 4.99
C VAL A 131 19.65 -25.85 6.25
N ARG A 132 18.42 -26.39 6.21
CA ARG A 132 17.77 -27.04 7.35
C ARG A 132 18.59 -28.21 7.91
N ASP A 133 19.20 -29.01 7.03
CA ASP A 133 19.93 -30.21 7.40
C ASP A 133 21.46 -29.92 7.60
N CYS A 134 21.84 -28.65 7.65
CA CYS A 134 23.19 -28.20 7.92
C CYS A 134 23.30 -27.63 9.34
N GLU A 135 24.48 -27.74 9.90
CA GLU A 135 24.86 -27.08 11.15
C GLU A 135 25.85 -25.96 10.88
N PHE A 136 25.73 -24.87 11.65
CA PHE A 136 26.60 -23.71 11.55
C PHE A 136 27.23 -23.40 12.92
N ASP A 137 28.45 -22.94 12.93
CA ASP A 137 29.07 -22.51 14.20
C ASP A 137 28.34 -21.32 14.80
N VAL A 138 27.93 -20.38 13.93
CA VAL A 138 27.25 -19.13 14.31
C VAL A 138 26.02 -18.93 13.45
N VAL A 139 24.89 -18.65 14.07
CA VAL A 139 23.67 -18.21 13.39
C VAL A 139 23.32 -16.79 13.84
N ILE A 140 23.19 -15.88 12.88
CA ILE A 140 22.79 -14.49 13.10
C ILE A 140 21.40 -14.33 12.50
N PHE A 141 20.43 -13.98 13.34
CA PHE A 141 19.05 -13.75 12.95
C PHE A 141 18.74 -12.25 12.99
N ASP A 142 18.65 -11.62 11.83
CA ASP A 142 18.33 -10.20 11.68
C ASP A 142 16.83 -9.97 11.57
N GLU A 143 16.34 -8.80 12.00
CA GLU A 143 14.92 -8.45 12.12
C GLU A 143 14.14 -9.43 13.03
N ALA A 144 14.77 -9.89 14.11
CA ALA A 144 14.22 -10.91 15.00
C ALA A 144 12.91 -10.50 15.69
N SER A 145 12.65 -9.18 15.82
CA SER A 145 11.39 -8.66 16.37
C SER A 145 10.14 -9.02 15.53
N MET A 146 10.32 -9.36 14.24
CA MET A 146 9.23 -9.77 13.35
C MET A 146 9.01 -11.28 13.31
N ALA A 147 9.91 -12.04 13.91
CA ALA A 147 9.88 -13.50 13.84
C ALA A 147 8.91 -14.11 14.85
N TYR A 148 8.20 -15.16 14.42
CA TYR A 148 7.50 -16.01 15.38
C TYR A 148 8.48 -16.81 16.23
N ILE A 149 8.16 -17.00 17.51
CA ILE A 149 9.02 -17.75 18.43
C ILE A 149 9.44 -19.13 17.87
N PRO A 150 8.55 -19.97 17.26
CA PRO A 150 8.97 -21.23 16.67
C PRO A 150 10.06 -21.11 15.59
N GLN A 151 10.05 -20.02 14.82
CA GLN A 151 11.07 -19.76 13.80
C GLN A 151 12.41 -19.37 14.40
N ILE A 152 12.40 -18.64 15.52
CA ILE A 152 13.61 -18.32 16.27
C ILE A 152 14.20 -19.58 16.90
N VAL A 153 13.36 -20.43 17.52
CA VAL A 153 13.80 -21.70 18.12
C VAL A 153 14.40 -22.61 17.05
N PHE A 154 13.72 -22.74 15.89
CA PHE A 154 14.25 -23.50 14.78
C PHE A 154 15.60 -22.94 14.28
N ALA A 155 15.73 -21.64 14.10
CA ALA A 155 16.99 -21.02 13.68
C ALA A 155 18.12 -21.25 14.73
N ALA A 156 17.77 -21.16 16.01
CA ALA A 156 18.72 -21.44 17.10
C ALA A 156 19.22 -22.88 17.10
N SER A 157 18.38 -23.86 16.74
CA SER A 157 18.79 -25.28 16.67
C SER A 157 19.84 -25.56 15.58
N LEU A 158 20.05 -24.66 14.65
CA LEU A 158 21.09 -24.77 13.61
C LEU A 158 22.45 -24.26 14.09
N ALA A 159 22.54 -23.62 15.27
CA ALA A 159 23.76 -23.03 15.82
C ALA A 159 24.48 -24.00 16.74
N LYS A 160 25.76 -24.28 16.47
CA LYS A 160 26.62 -25.10 17.36
C LYS A 160 27.22 -24.34 18.52
N LYS A 161 27.62 -23.08 18.29
CA LYS A 161 28.38 -22.27 19.27
C LYS A 161 27.63 -21.02 19.71
N HIS A 162 27.18 -20.21 18.73
CA HIS A 162 26.58 -18.92 19.00
C HIS A 162 25.31 -18.70 18.19
N PHE A 163 24.27 -18.22 18.87
CA PHE A 163 23.03 -17.74 18.26
C PHE A 163 22.84 -16.26 18.64
N VAL A 164 22.71 -15.39 17.65
CA VAL A 164 22.58 -13.94 17.83
C VAL A 164 21.27 -13.45 17.21
N CYS A 165 20.37 -12.90 18.01
CA CYS A 165 19.21 -12.16 17.55
C CYS A 165 19.56 -10.69 17.42
N MET A 166 19.45 -10.16 16.19
CA MET A 166 19.51 -8.73 15.90
C MET A 166 18.11 -8.23 15.58
N GLY A 167 17.74 -7.08 16.10
CA GLY A 167 16.41 -6.52 15.81
C GLY A 167 16.08 -5.35 16.71
N ASP A 168 14.93 -4.76 16.45
CA ASP A 168 14.44 -3.59 17.18
C ASP A 168 13.00 -3.84 17.64
N PHE A 169 12.82 -4.11 18.93
CA PHE A 169 11.50 -4.36 19.51
C PHE A 169 10.63 -3.09 19.65
N ARG A 170 11.14 -1.94 19.25
CA ARG A 170 10.37 -0.69 19.06
C ARG A 170 9.90 -0.51 17.61
N GLN A 171 10.24 -1.44 16.73
CA GLN A 171 9.72 -1.54 15.37
C GLN A 171 8.65 -2.63 15.27
N LEU A 172 8.33 -3.11 14.05
CA LEU A 172 7.19 -3.99 13.82
C LEU A 172 7.31 -5.33 14.57
N PRO A 173 6.24 -5.77 15.25
CA PRO A 173 6.14 -7.11 15.83
C PRO A 173 5.74 -8.15 14.77
N PRO A 174 5.71 -9.46 15.12
CA PRO A 174 5.14 -10.48 14.26
C PRO A 174 3.70 -10.18 13.86
N ILE A 175 3.33 -10.47 12.61
CA ILE A 175 1.96 -10.26 12.12
C ILE A 175 1.14 -11.53 12.36
N VAL A 176 0.29 -11.53 13.37
CA VAL A 176 -0.54 -12.67 13.75
C VAL A 176 -1.99 -12.42 13.32
N GLN A 177 -2.55 -13.37 12.57
CA GLN A 177 -3.94 -13.29 12.07
C GLN A 177 -4.96 -13.93 13.01
N SER A 178 -4.51 -14.63 14.06
CA SER A 178 -5.40 -15.26 15.04
C SER A 178 -5.99 -14.22 16.00
N ASN A 179 -7.31 -14.27 16.18
CA ASN A 179 -8.01 -13.47 17.20
C ASN A 179 -7.87 -14.17 18.57
N GLY A 180 -6.88 -13.83 19.34
CA GLY A 180 -6.72 -14.39 20.69
C GLY A 180 -5.36 -14.10 21.31
N ILE A 181 -5.23 -14.35 22.62
CA ILE A 181 -3.95 -14.32 23.33
C ILE A 181 -3.17 -15.57 22.88
N SER A 182 -2.31 -15.40 21.90
CA SER A 182 -1.43 -16.47 21.44
C SER A 182 0.00 -16.13 21.80
N PRO A 183 0.82 -17.10 22.23
CA PRO A 183 2.26 -16.91 22.37
C PRO A 183 2.95 -16.40 21.10
N LEU A 184 2.31 -16.59 19.94
CA LEU A 184 2.78 -16.06 18.65
C LEU A 184 2.72 -14.54 18.53
N ASN A 185 1.93 -13.85 19.36
CA ASN A 185 1.81 -12.38 19.37
C ASN A 185 3.03 -11.70 20.03
N ALA A 186 3.83 -12.43 20.81
CA ALA A 186 5.03 -11.90 21.43
C ALA A 186 6.23 -12.06 20.50
N ASP A 187 7.03 -11.02 20.38
CA ASP A 187 8.37 -11.14 19.79
C ASP A 187 9.37 -11.75 20.79
N ILE A 188 10.55 -12.15 20.30
CA ILE A 188 11.57 -12.80 21.13
C ILE A 188 12.05 -11.91 22.28
N PHE A 189 12.11 -10.59 22.09
CA PHE A 189 12.56 -9.66 23.12
C PHE A 189 11.53 -9.53 24.25
N GLN A 190 10.24 -9.58 23.92
CA GLN A 190 9.15 -9.65 24.91
C GLN A 190 9.16 -11.00 25.61
N TYR A 191 9.29 -12.08 24.86
CA TYR A 191 9.29 -13.45 25.40
C TYR A 191 10.43 -13.70 26.41
N CYS A 192 11.62 -13.17 26.11
CA CYS A 192 12.80 -13.27 27.00
C CYS A 192 12.83 -12.21 28.11
N GLY A 193 11.81 -11.36 28.25
CA GLY A 193 11.75 -10.32 29.28
C GLY A 193 12.66 -9.10 29.06
N ILE A 194 13.31 -9.01 27.89
CA ILE A 194 14.22 -7.91 27.54
C ILE A 194 13.45 -6.58 27.45
N THR A 195 12.30 -6.57 26.79
CA THR A 195 11.45 -5.37 26.65
C THR A 195 11.06 -4.82 28.03
N SER A 196 10.59 -5.69 28.96
CA SER A 196 10.25 -5.29 30.32
C SER A 196 11.44 -4.77 31.13
N ALA A 197 12.62 -5.35 30.96
CA ALA A 197 13.83 -4.88 31.62
C ALA A 197 14.19 -3.47 31.16
N VAL A 198 14.20 -3.22 29.82
CA VAL A 198 14.49 -1.89 29.26
C VAL A 198 13.44 -0.86 29.68
N ASP A 199 12.15 -1.21 29.63
CA ASP A 199 11.06 -0.31 30.07
C ASP A 199 11.15 0.09 31.54
N SER A 200 11.75 -0.78 32.37
CA SER A 200 11.98 -0.52 33.79
C SER A 200 13.35 0.09 34.08
N GLY A 201 14.11 0.49 33.04
CA GLY A 201 15.47 1.04 33.21
C GLY A 201 16.50 0.04 33.74
N ARG A 202 16.23 -1.27 33.61
CA ARG A 202 17.12 -2.34 34.12
C ARG A 202 17.96 -2.93 33.00
N ASN A 203 19.20 -3.27 33.31
CA ASN A 203 20.05 -4.02 32.40
C ASN A 203 19.55 -5.48 32.27
N HIS A 204 19.70 -6.04 31.08
CA HIS A 204 19.42 -7.46 30.82
C HIS A 204 20.69 -8.16 30.33
N LYS A 205 21.05 -9.28 30.96
CA LYS A 205 22.34 -9.98 30.75
C LYS A 205 22.59 -10.42 29.31
N TRP A 206 21.53 -10.58 28.50
CA TRP A 206 21.62 -10.98 27.10
C TRP A 206 21.45 -9.83 26.12
N LEU A 207 21.26 -8.60 26.61
CA LEU A 207 21.07 -7.44 25.77
C LEU A 207 22.38 -6.67 25.59
N CYS A 208 22.79 -6.49 24.33
CA CYS A 208 23.75 -5.49 23.91
C CYS A 208 23.01 -4.45 23.07
N MET A 209 22.84 -3.24 23.58
CA MET A 209 22.18 -2.17 22.87
C MET A 209 23.18 -1.44 21.95
N LEU A 210 22.82 -1.28 20.68
CA LEU A 210 23.52 -0.39 19.77
C LEU A 210 22.86 0.99 19.87
N ASP A 211 23.43 1.85 20.67
CA ASP A 211 22.87 3.16 21.04
C ASP A 211 23.23 4.29 20.09
N THR A 212 24.20 4.09 19.22
CA THR A 212 24.69 5.10 18.30
C THR A 212 24.22 4.81 16.87
N GLN A 213 23.49 5.75 16.26
CA GLN A 213 22.99 5.64 14.89
C GLN A 213 23.81 6.46 13.89
N TYR A 214 23.89 5.94 12.65
CA TYR A 214 24.67 6.53 11.54
C TYR A 214 23.82 6.75 10.27
N ARG A 215 22.48 6.76 10.40
CA ARG A 215 21.54 6.89 9.27
C ARG A 215 20.93 8.26 9.20
N MET A 216 20.25 8.66 10.27
CA MET A 216 19.33 9.80 10.29
C MET A 216 20.05 11.10 10.63
N HIS A 217 19.49 12.20 10.12
CA HIS A 217 19.80 13.53 10.66
C HIS A 217 19.49 13.58 12.16
N PRO A 218 20.32 14.24 13.00
CA PRO A 218 20.18 14.25 14.46
C PRO A 218 18.78 14.65 14.95
N ARG A 219 18.11 15.61 14.30
CA ARG A 219 16.75 16.02 14.69
C ARG A 219 15.70 14.92 14.51
N ILE A 220 15.81 14.07 13.48
CA ILE A 220 14.93 12.92 13.26
C ILE A 220 15.23 11.85 14.32
N ALA A 221 16.51 11.57 14.54
CA ALA A 221 16.97 10.59 15.51
C ALA A 221 16.58 10.97 16.93
N ASP A 222 16.74 12.25 17.33
CA ASP A 222 16.37 12.78 18.63
C ASP A 222 14.86 12.66 18.90
N PHE A 223 14.02 12.94 17.90
CA PHE A 223 12.59 12.74 18.03
C PHE A 223 12.24 11.25 18.25
N ALA A 224 12.81 10.33 17.47
CA ALA A 224 12.64 8.90 17.67
C ALA A 224 13.16 8.46 19.03
N SER A 225 14.36 8.92 19.42
CA SER A 225 15.00 8.63 20.68
C SER A 225 14.11 8.96 21.88
N ARG A 226 13.62 10.20 21.94
CA ARG A 226 12.73 10.66 23.04
C ARG A 226 11.37 9.99 23.07
N THR A 227 10.82 9.65 21.89
CA THR A 227 9.45 9.13 21.81
C THR A 227 9.37 7.60 21.93
N MET A 228 10.40 6.87 21.49
CA MET A 228 10.40 5.40 21.43
C MET A 228 11.51 4.72 22.20
N TYR A 229 12.66 5.37 22.36
CA TYR A 229 13.85 4.71 22.92
C TYR A 229 14.29 5.30 24.28
N GLY A 230 13.43 6.08 24.95
CA GLY A 230 13.72 6.63 26.29
C GLY A 230 14.93 7.55 26.34
N GLY A 231 15.33 8.16 25.23
CA GLY A 231 16.52 9.02 25.14
C GLY A 231 17.83 8.26 24.90
N LEU A 232 17.80 6.94 24.76
CA LEU A 232 19.01 6.11 24.71
C LEU A 232 19.68 6.07 23.32
N LEU A 233 19.00 6.52 22.26
CA LEU A 233 19.57 6.54 20.92
C LEU A 233 20.28 7.86 20.65
N HIS A 234 21.55 7.82 20.25
CA HIS A 234 22.41 8.96 20.00
C HIS A 234 22.86 9.07 18.55
N SER A 235 23.17 10.29 18.13
CA SER A 235 23.78 10.56 16.82
C SER A 235 25.22 11.06 17.02
N THR A 236 26.10 10.74 16.07
CA THR A 236 27.43 11.39 16.03
C THR A 236 27.29 12.81 15.47
N GLU A 237 28.20 13.71 15.83
CA GLU A 237 28.26 15.10 15.31
C GLU A 237 28.35 15.16 13.79
N GLU A 238 29.02 14.19 13.19
CA GLU A 238 29.18 14.07 11.74
C GLU A 238 27.84 13.90 10.99
N MET A 239 26.81 13.34 11.64
CA MET A 239 25.53 13.08 10.99
C MET A 239 24.81 14.36 10.57
N GLU A 240 24.90 15.43 11.33
CA GLU A 240 24.32 16.72 10.94
C GLU A 240 25.01 17.25 9.67
N LYS A 241 26.34 17.26 9.67
CA LYS A 241 27.15 17.70 8.52
C LYS A 241 26.86 16.87 7.27
N ASN A 242 26.85 15.52 7.42
CA ASN A 242 26.63 14.58 6.33
C ASN A 242 25.21 14.65 5.72
N ARG A 243 24.20 15.12 6.48
CA ARG A 243 22.80 15.23 6.03
C ARG A 243 22.39 16.66 5.64
N ARG A 244 23.24 17.64 5.86
CA ARG A 244 22.96 19.06 5.59
C ARG A 244 22.55 19.30 4.14
N GLY A 245 23.24 18.70 3.18
CA GLY A 245 22.91 18.80 1.76
C GLY A 245 21.50 18.34 1.38
N ILE A 246 20.87 17.44 2.18
CA ILE A 246 19.49 17.03 2.00
C ILE A 246 18.55 18.03 2.66
N VAL A 247 18.90 18.50 3.87
CA VAL A 247 18.07 19.40 4.68
C VAL A 247 17.92 20.77 4.01
N ASP A 248 18.99 21.30 3.44
CA ASP A 248 19.06 22.63 2.86
C ASP A 248 18.45 22.74 1.44
N GLN A 249 17.91 21.62 0.91
CA GLN A 249 17.23 21.59 -0.38
C GLN A 249 15.70 21.51 -0.25
N LYS A 250 15.01 21.83 -1.36
CA LYS A 250 13.56 21.73 -1.47
C LYS A 250 13.10 20.23 -1.36
N PRO A 251 11.85 20.00 -0.92
CA PRO A 251 10.89 20.96 -0.38
C PRO A 251 11.23 21.33 1.07
N ILE A 252 10.72 22.47 1.54
CA ILE A 252 10.83 22.95 2.93
C ILE A 252 12.30 23.00 3.39
N THR A 253 13.04 23.94 2.78
CA THR A 253 14.48 24.16 2.98
C THR A 253 14.83 24.44 4.44
N GLY A 254 15.95 23.91 4.92
CA GLY A 254 16.47 24.14 6.29
C GLY A 254 15.80 23.31 7.38
N HIS A 255 14.87 22.39 7.03
CA HIS A 255 14.14 21.60 8.02
C HIS A 255 14.27 20.10 7.74
N ALA A 256 14.82 19.35 8.72
CA ALA A 256 14.91 17.89 8.67
C ALA A 256 13.59 17.20 8.99
N MET A 257 12.74 17.85 9.80
CA MET A 257 11.37 17.43 10.09
C MET A 257 10.41 18.53 9.68
N ALA A 258 9.42 18.18 8.88
CA ALA A 258 8.47 19.11 8.32
C ALA A 258 7.06 18.49 8.24
N PHE A 259 6.06 19.33 8.00
CA PHE A 259 4.68 18.91 7.88
C PHE A 259 3.96 19.65 6.76
N ALA A 260 2.98 19.01 6.14
CA ALA A 260 2.04 19.61 5.19
C ALA A 260 0.62 19.43 5.74
N ASP A 261 0.04 20.53 6.16
CA ASP A 261 -1.30 20.56 6.75
C ASP A 261 -2.37 20.78 5.69
N LEU A 262 -3.23 19.80 5.50
CA LEU A 262 -4.35 19.84 4.56
C LEU A 262 -5.62 20.50 5.15
N SER A 263 -5.52 21.13 6.31
CA SER A 263 -6.65 21.83 6.94
C SER A 263 -7.21 22.92 6.04
N GLY A 264 -8.52 23.02 5.98
CA GLY A 264 -9.22 23.98 5.11
C GLY A 264 -9.23 23.61 3.62
N MET A 265 -8.67 22.48 3.24
CA MET A 265 -8.73 21.92 1.88
C MET A 265 -9.80 20.81 1.79
N MET A 266 -10.28 20.51 0.57
CA MET A 266 -11.21 19.42 0.33
C MET A 266 -10.50 18.06 0.39
N SER A 267 -10.08 17.69 1.58
CA SER A 267 -9.42 16.42 1.87
C SER A 267 -10.46 15.41 2.35
N VAL A 268 -10.72 14.38 1.55
CA VAL A 268 -11.74 13.38 1.80
C VAL A 268 -11.14 11.99 1.71
N CYS A 269 -11.34 11.21 2.75
CA CYS A 269 -10.94 9.81 2.80
C CYS A 269 -12.13 8.90 2.45
N THR A 270 -11.90 7.94 1.55
CA THR A 270 -12.90 6.92 1.18
C THR A 270 -12.34 5.53 1.41
N LYS A 271 -13.22 4.57 1.71
CA LYS A 271 -12.87 3.15 1.77
C LYS A 271 -12.99 2.51 0.39
N THR A 272 -12.07 1.62 0.09
CA THR A 272 -12.14 0.73 -1.06
C THR A 272 -12.80 -0.60 -0.69
N GLY A 273 -13.21 -1.39 -1.69
CA GLY A 273 -13.91 -2.65 -1.44
C GLY A 273 -13.12 -3.70 -0.64
N ASP A 274 -11.81 -3.55 -0.49
CA ASP A 274 -10.94 -4.35 0.38
C ASP A 274 -10.73 -3.72 1.78
N ASN A 275 -11.60 -2.79 2.19
CA ASN A 275 -11.51 -2.04 3.44
C ASN A 275 -10.24 -1.19 3.62
N SER A 276 -9.45 -1.01 2.57
CA SER A 276 -8.35 -0.06 2.58
C SER A 276 -8.87 1.37 2.44
N ARG A 277 -8.02 2.36 2.67
CA ARG A 277 -8.38 3.78 2.60
C ARG A 277 -7.61 4.50 1.52
N VAL A 278 -8.27 5.48 0.89
CA VAL A 278 -7.67 6.34 -0.14
C VAL A 278 -8.15 7.78 0.02
N ASN A 279 -7.23 8.72 -0.16
CA ASN A 279 -7.48 10.15 -0.15
C ASN A 279 -6.75 10.78 -1.34
N VAL A 280 -7.51 11.21 -2.34
CA VAL A 280 -6.95 11.69 -3.60
C VAL A 280 -6.14 12.97 -3.41
N LEU A 281 -6.64 13.93 -2.62
CA LEU A 281 -5.90 15.17 -2.35
C LEU A 281 -4.60 14.90 -1.61
N SER A 282 -4.65 14.07 -0.58
CA SER A 282 -3.46 13.69 0.19
C SER A 282 -2.40 13.03 -0.70
N ALA A 283 -2.82 12.12 -1.62
CA ALA A 283 -1.92 11.52 -2.60
C ALA A 283 -1.26 12.56 -3.51
N LEU A 284 -2.06 13.49 -4.08
CA LEU A 284 -1.55 14.54 -4.96
C LEU A 284 -0.57 15.47 -4.25
N MET A 285 -0.87 15.86 -3.00
CA MET A 285 0.01 16.74 -2.22
C MET A 285 1.30 16.03 -1.81
N SER A 286 1.21 14.81 -1.28
CA SER A 286 2.38 13.98 -0.95
C SER A 286 3.27 13.75 -2.17
N PHE A 287 2.64 13.46 -3.31
CA PHE A 287 3.36 13.23 -4.55
C PHE A 287 4.03 14.50 -5.08
N SER A 288 3.38 15.67 -4.97
CA SER A 288 3.99 16.94 -5.37
C SER A 288 5.25 17.30 -4.57
N LEU A 289 5.23 17.04 -3.25
CA LEU A 289 6.39 17.21 -2.39
C LEU A 289 7.52 16.23 -2.75
N ALA A 290 7.16 14.99 -3.02
CA ALA A 290 8.10 13.96 -3.42
C ALA A 290 8.75 14.28 -4.78
N LEU A 291 8.00 14.77 -5.77
CA LEU A 291 8.52 15.20 -7.07
C LEU A 291 9.55 16.32 -6.94
N GLU A 292 9.28 17.28 -6.04
CA GLU A 292 10.21 18.38 -5.81
C GLU A 292 11.54 17.90 -5.22
N ALA A 293 11.49 16.93 -4.29
CA ALA A 293 12.67 16.31 -3.70
C ALA A 293 13.42 15.39 -4.68
N ALA A 294 12.69 14.67 -5.54
CA ALA A 294 13.23 13.66 -6.46
C ALA A 294 14.16 14.24 -7.53
N LYS A 295 14.16 15.55 -7.72
CA LYS A 295 15.13 16.22 -8.62
C LYS A 295 16.58 15.97 -8.21
N ASN A 296 16.86 15.86 -6.91
CA ASN A 296 18.22 15.78 -6.38
C ASN A 296 18.44 14.58 -5.45
N HIS A 297 17.37 13.97 -4.92
CA HIS A 297 17.45 12.98 -3.84
C HIS A 297 16.68 11.70 -4.15
N GLU A 298 17.04 10.64 -3.46
CA GLU A 298 16.22 9.44 -3.40
C GLU A 298 15.02 9.67 -2.47
N VAL A 299 13.80 9.43 -3.00
CA VAL A 299 12.57 9.73 -2.29
C VAL A 299 11.73 8.48 -2.08
N GLY A 300 11.12 8.41 -0.90
CA GLY A 300 10.09 7.42 -0.58
C GLY A 300 8.80 8.10 -0.11
N ILE A 301 7.66 7.60 -0.57
CA ILE A 301 6.35 7.93 0.01
C ILE A 301 5.85 6.70 0.75
N ILE A 302 5.62 6.87 2.04
CA ILE A 302 5.15 5.80 2.92
C ILE A 302 3.74 6.14 3.39
N THR A 303 2.86 5.15 3.35
CA THR A 303 1.47 5.30 3.82
C THR A 303 1.04 4.06 4.61
N PRO A 304 0.10 4.18 5.57
CA PRO A 304 -0.45 3.01 6.26
C PRO A 304 -1.32 2.13 5.36
N TYR A 305 -1.87 2.65 4.25
CA TYR A 305 -2.93 1.99 3.50
C TYR A 305 -2.51 1.51 2.10
N HIS A 306 -2.85 0.27 1.79
CA HIS A 306 -2.50 -0.37 0.52
C HIS A 306 -3.13 0.32 -0.70
N ALA A 307 -4.40 0.77 -0.61
CA ALA A 307 -5.06 1.48 -1.71
C ALA A 307 -4.35 2.80 -2.03
N GLN A 308 -3.96 3.57 -1.00
CA GLN A 308 -3.19 4.79 -1.16
C GLN A 308 -1.83 4.53 -1.80
N SER A 309 -1.13 3.50 -1.33
CA SER A 309 0.15 3.08 -1.90
C SER A 309 0.03 2.71 -3.38
N ARG A 310 -1.05 2.03 -3.80
CA ARG A 310 -1.30 1.71 -5.22
C ARG A 310 -1.52 2.96 -6.07
N LEU A 311 -2.27 3.94 -5.56
CA LEU A 311 -2.48 5.21 -6.27
C LEU A 311 -1.15 5.96 -6.45
N LEU A 312 -0.38 6.11 -5.38
CA LEU A 312 0.93 6.76 -5.40
C LEU A 312 1.92 6.04 -6.33
N HIS A 313 1.90 4.71 -6.34
CA HIS A 313 2.74 3.92 -7.25
C HIS A 313 2.32 4.11 -8.73
N ALA A 314 1.02 4.23 -9.01
CA ALA A 314 0.53 4.52 -10.36
C ALA A 314 1.03 5.91 -10.82
N MET A 315 0.98 6.92 -9.95
CA MET A 315 1.51 8.26 -10.21
C MET A 315 3.02 8.21 -10.48
N ALA A 316 3.77 7.47 -9.67
CA ALA A 316 5.22 7.31 -9.85
C ALA A 316 5.57 6.64 -11.18
N ARG A 317 4.78 5.67 -11.64
CA ARG A 317 4.96 5.03 -12.95
C ARG A 317 4.72 6.02 -14.08
N ASP A 318 3.60 6.75 -14.05
CA ASP A 318 3.30 7.74 -15.09
C ASP A 318 4.41 8.79 -15.22
N VAL A 319 4.98 9.23 -14.09
CA VAL A 319 6.10 10.18 -14.11
C VAL A 319 7.39 9.55 -14.65
N ALA A 320 7.69 8.31 -14.28
CA ALA A 320 8.86 7.60 -14.78
C ALA A 320 8.77 7.33 -16.29
N ASP A 321 7.58 6.99 -16.79
CA ASP A 321 7.32 6.78 -18.22
C ASP A 321 7.48 8.09 -19.02
N ALA A 322 7.10 9.24 -18.42
CA ALA A 322 7.23 10.56 -19.04
C ALA A 322 8.65 11.16 -18.92
N ASN A 323 9.41 10.79 -17.88
CA ASN A 323 10.71 11.34 -17.55
C ASN A 323 11.66 10.22 -17.07
N PRO A 324 12.24 9.44 -17.97
CA PRO A 324 13.08 8.29 -17.61
C PRO A 324 14.34 8.65 -16.79
N GLU A 325 14.79 9.91 -16.84
CA GLU A 325 15.94 10.42 -16.09
C GLU A 325 15.62 10.69 -14.60
N LEU A 326 14.37 10.85 -14.25
CA LEU A 326 13.99 11.01 -12.86
C LEU A 326 14.14 9.70 -12.10
N LYS A 327 14.79 9.76 -10.93
CA LYS A 327 14.85 8.62 -10.02
C LYS A 327 13.44 8.20 -9.64
N LEU A 328 13.13 6.92 -9.75
CA LEU A 328 11.83 6.38 -9.40
C LEU A 328 11.51 6.66 -7.93
N ILE A 329 10.39 7.35 -7.68
CA ILE A 329 9.87 7.57 -6.34
C ILE A 329 9.32 6.25 -5.81
N ALA A 330 9.88 5.77 -4.69
CA ALA A 330 9.45 4.53 -4.07
C ALA A 330 8.17 4.76 -3.27
N CYS A 331 7.06 4.16 -3.70
CA CYS A 331 5.76 4.25 -3.01
C CYS A 331 5.37 2.90 -2.42
N ALA A 332 5.19 2.83 -1.11
CA ALA A 332 4.86 1.57 -0.45
C ALA A 332 4.12 1.77 0.90
N THR A 333 3.54 0.69 1.40
CA THR A 333 3.09 0.67 2.80
C THR A 333 4.28 0.57 3.74
N VAL A 334 4.06 0.92 5.03
CA VAL A 334 5.11 0.85 6.05
C VAL A 334 5.80 -0.53 6.09
N HIS A 335 5.00 -1.60 6.04
CA HIS A 335 5.52 -2.98 6.04
C HIS A 335 6.41 -3.30 4.83
N GLN A 336 6.00 -2.84 3.66
CA GLN A 336 6.76 -3.07 2.42
C GLN A 336 8.04 -2.24 2.35
N PHE A 337 8.09 -1.11 3.08
CA PHE A 337 9.24 -0.21 3.10
C PHE A 337 10.32 -0.64 4.09
N GLN A 338 10.03 -1.63 4.94
CA GLN A 338 10.96 -2.13 5.94
C GLN A 338 12.26 -2.65 5.30
N GLY A 339 13.39 -2.40 5.96
CA GLY A 339 14.72 -2.72 5.44
C GLY A 339 15.28 -1.75 4.39
N SER A 340 14.47 -0.83 3.87
CA SER A 340 14.90 0.22 2.94
C SER A 340 15.11 1.56 3.65
N GLU A 341 15.81 2.49 2.99
CA GLU A 341 16.02 3.86 3.46
C GLU A 341 16.08 4.82 2.27
N LYS A 342 15.70 6.08 2.47
CA LYS A 342 15.73 7.12 1.44
C LYS A 342 16.23 8.44 2.04
N ASP A 343 16.73 9.31 1.17
CA ASP A 343 17.21 10.63 1.58
C ASP A 343 16.05 11.47 2.14
N VAL A 344 14.91 11.41 1.46
CA VAL A 344 13.67 12.09 1.86
C VAL A 344 12.53 11.08 1.95
N ILE A 345 11.79 11.10 3.07
CA ILE A 345 10.55 10.35 3.25
C ILE A 345 9.38 11.33 3.36
N VAL A 346 8.33 11.08 2.60
CA VAL A 346 7.01 11.69 2.76
C VAL A 346 6.07 10.66 3.36
N TYR A 347 5.49 10.97 4.51
CA TYR A 347 4.52 10.10 5.20
C TYR A 347 3.11 10.62 4.99
N ASP A 348 2.33 9.89 4.20
CA ASP A 348 0.95 10.22 3.89
C ASP A 348 0.00 9.48 4.84
N ALA A 349 -0.61 10.20 5.79
CA ALA A 349 -1.47 9.63 6.81
C ALA A 349 -2.86 9.24 6.28
N VAL A 350 -3.32 9.84 5.17
CA VAL A 350 -4.55 9.50 4.43
C VAL A 350 -5.86 9.86 5.15
N ASP A 351 -5.98 9.50 6.43
CA ASP A 351 -7.22 9.62 7.19
C ASP A 351 -7.72 11.06 7.26
N CYS A 352 -8.99 11.26 6.93
CA CYS A 352 -9.64 12.57 6.89
C CYS A 352 -11.16 12.45 6.92
N TYR A 353 -11.85 13.56 6.65
CA TYR A 353 -13.32 13.66 6.60
C TYR A 353 -13.96 12.52 5.80
N ARG A 354 -15.20 12.21 6.09
CA ARG A 354 -15.99 11.00 5.78
C ARG A 354 -15.56 9.74 6.54
N MET A 355 -14.42 9.76 7.25
CA MET A 355 -14.13 8.71 8.23
C MET A 355 -14.58 9.18 9.61
N PRO A 356 -15.39 8.41 10.32
CA PRO A 356 -15.84 8.79 11.66
C PRO A 356 -14.68 8.86 12.64
N TYR A 357 -13.63 8.03 12.40
CA TYR A 357 -12.40 7.99 13.20
C TYR A 357 -11.19 7.59 12.35
N PRO A 358 -9.98 8.06 12.69
CA PRO A 358 -8.76 7.58 12.05
C PRO A 358 -8.57 6.09 12.28
N GLY A 359 -7.92 5.40 11.33
CA GLY A 359 -7.79 3.96 11.39
C GLY A 359 -6.83 3.48 12.49
N MET A 360 -6.98 2.22 12.88
CA MET A 360 -6.17 1.59 13.92
C MET A 360 -4.66 1.66 13.64
N LEU A 361 -4.26 1.74 12.36
CA LEU A 361 -2.86 1.90 11.96
C LEU A 361 -2.25 3.24 12.41
N LEU A 362 -3.08 4.25 12.69
CA LEU A 362 -2.65 5.55 13.23
C LEU A 362 -2.97 5.72 14.72
N THR A 363 -3.92 4.96 15.27
CA THR A 363 -4.51 5.25 16.59
C THR A 363 -4.41 4.12 17.60
N SER A 364 -4.01 2.90 17.19
CA SER A 364 -3.92 1.77 18.12
C SER A 364 -2.82 2.00 19.17
N THR A 365 -3.24 2.17 20.42
CA THR A 365 -2.34 2.25 21.60
C THR A 365 -2.00 0.87 22.15
N GLY A 366 -2.80 -0.15 21.86
CA GLY A 366 -2.55 -1.53 22.26
C GLY A 366 -1.20 -2.02 21.71
N ASN A 367 -0.31 -2.48 22.61
CA ASN A 367 1.09 -2.84 22.32
C ASN A 367 1.88 -1.77 21.54
N SER A 368 1.45 -0.51 21.61
CA SER A 368 2.05 0.62 20.87
C SER A 368 2.16 0.40 19.36
N TYR A 369 1.23 -0.35 18.74
CA TYR A 369 1.35 -0.79 17.33
C TYR A 369 1.43 0.39 16.37
N ALA A 370 0.57 1.43 16.53
CA ALA A 370 0.62 2.63 15.70
C ALA A 370 1.96 3.37 15.86
N ASN A 371 2.49 3.46 17.08
CA ASN A 371 3.79 4.06 17.34
C ASN A 371 4.94 3.28 16.68
N ARG A 372 4.90 1.96 16.73
CA ARG A 372 5.90 1.11 16.05
C ARG A 372 5.84 1.28 14.53
N LEU A 373 4.62 1.34 13.94
CA LEU A 373 4.45 1.63 12.52
C LEU A 373 5.03 3.00 12.14
N PHE A 374 4.68 4.04 12.89
CA PHE A 374 5.18 5.38 12.62
C PHE A 374 6.69 5.49 12.83
N ASN A 375 7.23 4.85 13.87
CA ASN A 375 8.68 4.78 14.11
C ASN A 375 9.43 4.13 12.94
N VAL A 376 8.90 3.03 12.39
CA VAL A 376 9.48 2.42 11.17
C VAL A 376 9.48 3.41 10.01
N ALA A 377 8.37 4.11 9.74
CA ALA A 377 8.30 5.07 8.65
C ALA A 377 9.30 6.23 8.85
N LEU A 378 9.34 6.80 10.06
CA LEU A 378 10.23 7.90 10.41
C LEU A 378 11.70 7.54 10.24
N THR A 379 12.11 6.37 10.76
CA THR A 379 13.50 5.91 10.74
C THR A 379 13.99 5.44 9.36
N ARG A 380 13.14 5.49 8.34
CA ARG A 380 13.57 5.30 6.93
C ARG A 380 14.19 6.55 6.32
N ALA A 381 14.00 7.73 6.91
CA ALA A 381 14.53 9.00 6.41
C ALA A 381 16.01 9.16 6.81
N LYS A 382 16.87 9.47 5.84
CA LYS A 382 18.25 9.86 6.12
C LYS A 382 18.35 11.33 6.53
N GLY A 383 17.80 12.24 5.72
CA GLY A 383 17.98 13.69 5.91
C GLY A 383 16.68 14.44 6.19
N LYS A 384 15.57 14.04 5.56
CA LYS A 384 14.31 14.79 5.68
C LYS A 384 13.09 13.88 5.81
N PHE A 385 12.21 14.19 6.77
CA PHE A 385 10.92 13.54 6.96
C PHE A 385 9.80 14.57 6.90
N ILE A 386 8.79 14.35 6.06
CA ILE A 386 7.66 15.25 5.85
C ILE A 386 6.37 14.48 6.14
N GLY A 387 5.62 14.87 7.17
CA GLY A 387 4.28 14.37 7.44
C GLY A 387 3.24 15.09 6.58
N VAL A 388 2.22 14.37 6.12
CA VAL A 388 1.07 14.94 5.39
C VAL A 388 -0.21 14.46 6.02
N ALA A 389 -1.03 15.37 6.54
CA ALA A 389 -2.35 15.06 7.11
C ALA A 389 -3.23 16.32 7.19
N ASN A 390 -4.52 16.13 7.45
CA ASN A 390 -5.41 17.21 7.82
C ASN A 390 -5.40 17.37 9.35
N ILE A 391 -4.66 18.36 9.86
CA ILE A 391 -4.49 18.60 11.30
C ILE A 391 -5.84 18.90 11.97
N ALA A 392 -6.69 19.72 11.35
CA ALA A 392 -8.01 20.06 11.91
C ALA A 392 -8.91 18.83 12.08
N TYR A 393 -8.82 17.86 11.16
CA TYR A 393 -9.52 16.58 11.33
C TYR A 393 -8.96 15.77 12.50
N MET A 394 -7.63 15.68 12.62
CA MET A 394 -6.98 14.93 13.70
C MET A 394 -7.31 15.54 15.07
N ASP A 395 -7.29 16.85 15.20
CA ASP A 395 -7.67 17.59 16.42
C ASP A 395 -9.10 17.28 16.86
N ASN A 396 -10.05 17.26 15.92
CA ASN A 396 -11.45 16.95 16.21
C ASN A 396 -11.66 15.51 16.69
N LYS A 397 -10.66 14.65 16.54
CA LYS A 397 -10.72 13.23 16.97
C LYS A 397 -10.02 12.98 18.30
N ASN A 398 -9.43 14.02 18.91
CA ASN A 398 -8.77 13.95 20.23
C ASN A 398 -7.81 12.75 20.33
N LEU A 399 -6.83 12.68 19.45
CA LEU A 399 -5.86 11.60 19.45
C LEU A 399 -5.08 11.58 20.78
N SER A 400 -4.68 10.40 21.22
CA SER A 400 -3.89 10.28 22.43
C SER A 400 -2.52 10.95 22.27
N SER A 401 -2.12 11.78 23.25
CA SER A 401 -0.79 12.39 23.31
C SER A 401 0.35 11.36 23.47
N SER A 402 0.03 10.09 23.74
CA SER A 402 0.99 9.00 23.71
C SER A 402 1.36 8.55 22.31
N LEU A 403 0.59 8.93 21.28
CA LEU A 403 0.86 8.60 19.90
C LEU A 403 2.01 9.43 19.35
N MET A 404 2.99 8.75 18.78
CA MET A 404 4.17 9.39 18.20
C MET A 404 3.80 10.33 17.04
N PHE A 405 2.80 9.97 16.25
CA PHE A 405 2.28 10.81 15.16
C PHE A 405 1.66 12.10 15.69
N GLU A 406 0.87 12.03 16.77
CA GLU A 406 0.29 13.20 17.43
C GLU A 406 1.37 14.13 17.98
N ARG A 407 2.39 13.58 18.63
CA ARG A 407 3.56 14.36 19.11
C ARG A 407 4.30 15.05 17.97
N MET A 408 4.34 14.44 16.78
CA MET A 408 4.92 15.08 15.61
C MET A 408 4.06 16.26 15.15
N ILE A 409 2.73 16.09 15.05
CA ILE A 409 1.80 17.18 14.70
C ILE A 409 2.00 18.36 15.67
N GLU A 410 1.91 18.11 16.97
CA GLU A 410 2.13 19.14 18.01
C GLU A 410 3.51 19.81 17.88
N GLY A 411 4.54 19.01 17.64
CA GLY A 411 5.91 19.47 17.49
C GLY A 411 6.15 20.33 16.24
N GLN A 412 5.35 20.21 15.19
CA GLN A 412 5.48 20.98 13.94
C GLN A 412 4.43 22.08 13.77
N ARG A 413 3.31 21.99 14.49
CA ARG A 413 2.23 22.97 14.46
C ARG A 413 2.76 24.41 14.62
N ARG A 414 2.31 25.31 13.75
CA ARG A 414 2.66 26.74 13.75
C ARG A 414 4.16 27.05 13.57
N LYS A 415 4.97 26.08 13.13
CA LYS A 415 6.38 26.33 12.79
C LYS A 415 6.55 26.64 11.31
N PRO A 416 7.63 27.34 10.92
CA PRO A 416 7.97 27.55 9.51
C PRO A 416 8.17 26.24 8.72
N SER A 417 8.39 25.14 9.41
CA SER A 417 8.47 23.78 8.83
C SER A 417 7.10 23.16 8.51
N CYS A 418 5.98 23.81 8.86
CA CYS A 418 4.64 23.35 8.55
C CYS A 418 4.06 24.18 7.40
N LEU A 419 3.92 23.59 6.21
CA LEU A 419 3.21 24.21 5.09
C LEU A 419 1.71 24.20 5.37
N THR A 420 1.10 25.37 5.26
CA THR A 420 -0.34 25.55 5.44
C THR A 420 -1.13 25.14 4.19
N GLY A 421 -2.44 24.92 4.35
CA GLY A 421 -3.34 24.68 3.22
C GLY A 421 -3.32 25.80 2.18
N GLN A 422 -3.05 27.06 2.59
CA GLN A 422 -2.89 28.20 1.67
C GLN A 422 -1.65 28.04 0.79
N GLU A 423 -0.49 27.77 1.39
CA GLU A 423 0.77 27.58 0.66
C GLU A 423 0.71 26.35 -0.25
N LEU A 424 0.09 25.28 0.22
CA LEU A 424 -0.12 24.07 -0.58
C LEU A 424 -1.05 24.30 -1.77
N SER A 425 -2.12 25.09 -1.61
CA SER A 425 -3.05 25.38 -2.71
C SER A 425 -2.44 26.24 -3.80
N GLN A 426 -1.47 27.08 -3.43
CA GLN A 426 -0.72 27.97 -4.34
C GLN A 426 0.57 27.32 -4.87
N LYS A 427 0.90 26.13 -4.42
CA LYS A 427 2.13 25.42 -4.81
C LYS A 427 2.18 25.21 -6.31
N ARG A 428 3.25 25.70 -6.93
CA ARG A 428 3.55 25.51 -8.34
C ARG A 428 4.67 24.50 -8.46
N THR A 429 4.39 23.37 -9.04
CA THR A 429 5.42 22.35 -9.32
C THR A 429 5.81 22.48 -10.77
N ALA A 430 6.86 23.24 -11.06
CA ALA A 430 7.43 23.33 -12.40
C ALA A 430 8.28 22.09 -12.68
N ILE A 431 7.66 21.06 -13.28
CA ILE A 431 8.38 19.99 -13.95
C ILE A 431 8.22 20.24 -15.44
N SER A 432 9.31 20.49 -16.12
CA SER A 432 9.34 20.65 -17.59
C SER A 432 8.76 19.39 -18.25
N GLY A 433 7.73 19.53 -19.09
CA GLY A 433 6.97 18.41 -19.63
C GLY A 433 5.93 17.83 -18.66
N SER A 434 5.37 18.66 -17.82
CA SER A 434 4.75 18.36 -16.54
C SER A 434 3.60 17.34 -16.59
N THR A 435 3.86 16.17 -16.05
CA THR A 435 2.84 15.19 -15.67
C THR A 435 1.87 15.78 -14.63
N MET A 436 2.33 16.76 -13.81
CA MET A 436 1.54 17.39 -12.75
C MET A 436 1.68 18.92 -12.79
N SER A 437 0.55 19.63 -12.76
CA SER A 437 0.48 21.09 -12.78
C SER A 437 -0.56 21.62 -11.81
N PHE A 438 -0.25 22.77 -11.18
CA PHE A 438 -1.18 23.53 -10.35
C PHE A 438 -1.60 24.78 -11.09
N PHE A 439 -2.87 25.13 -11.00
CA PHE A 439 -3.45 26.30 -11.67
C PHE A 439 -4.14 27.22 -10.66
N ASP A 440 -4.21 28.52 -10.98
CA ASP A 440 -5.23 29.38 -10.42
C ASP A 440 -6.58 29.13 -11.11
N ASN A 441 -7.65 29.71 -10.57
CA ASN A 441 -9.00 29.43 -11.06
C ASN A 441 -9.18 29.83 -12.54
N ASP A 442 -8.68 30.98 -12.98
CA ASP A 442 -8.91 31.46 -14.33
C ASP A 442 -8.09 30.72 -15.38
N GLU A 443 -6.83 30.45 -15.08
CA GLU A 443 -5.96 29.63 -15.91
C GLU A 443 -6.46 28.18 -15.94
N GLY A 444 -6.85 27.66 -14.77
CA GLY A 444 -7.42 26.33 -14.61
C GLY A 444 -8.70 26.16 -15.43
N ASN A 445 -9.61 27.11 -15.37
CA ASN A 445 -10.85 27.10 -16.16
C ASN A 445 -10.57 27.03 -17.66
N ARG A 446 -9.67 27.88 -18.15
CA ARG A 446 -9.29 27.89 -19.59
C ARG A 446 -8.65 26.58 -20.01
N ARG A 447 -7.70 26.07 -19.22
CA ARG A 447 -7.01 24.82 -19.53
C ARG A 447 -7.96 23.62 -19.47
N PHE A 448 -8.84 23.60 -18.47
CA PHE A 448 -9.83 22.52 -18.30
C PHE A 448 -10.81 22.47 -19.49
N LEU A 449 -11.38 23.60 -19.89
CA LEU A 449 -12.26 23.66 -21.06
C LEU A 449 -11.54 23.25 -22.35
N LYS A 450 -10.25 23.56 -22.46
CA LYS A 450 -9.43 23.08 -23.59
C LYS A 450 -9.29 21.55 -23.56
N ASP A 451 -8.96 20.95 -22.41
CA ASP A 451 -8.87 19.47 -22.30
C ASP A 451 -10.23 18.79 -22.61
N ILE A 452 -11.36 19.41 -22.21
CA ILE A 452 -12.71 18.92 -22.59
C ILE A 452 -12.92 18.98 -24.09
N ALA A 453 -12.51 20.08 -24.75
CA ALA A 453 -12.66 20.25 -26.20
C ALA A 453 -11.77 19.30 -27.01
N GLU A 454 -10.62 18.92 -26.48
CA GLU A 454 -9.64 17.99 -27.06
C GLU A 454 -9.94 16.52 -26.80
N ALA A 455 -10.94 16.21 -25.95
CA ALA A 455 -11.35 14.84 -25.64
C ALA A 455 -11.77 14.05 -26.89
N ARG A 456 -11.43 12.76 -26.92
CA ARG A 456 -11.66 11.90 -28.10
C ARG A 456 -12.56 10.70 -27.85
N ARG A 457 -12.67 10.25 -26.59
CA ARG A 457 -13.38 9.00 -26.23
C ARG A 457 -14.42 9.21 -25.15
N GLU A 458 -13.99 9.67 -23.96
CA GLU A 458 -14.87 9.81 -22.80
C GLU A 458 -14.44 10.91 -21.85
N ILE A 459 -15.41 11.54 -21.22
CA ILE A 459 -15.26 12.52 -20.16
C ILE A 459 -16.09 12.04 -18.96
N ARG A 460 -15.47 11.92 -17.80
CA ARG A 460 -16.13 11.54 -16.55
C ARG A 460 -15.87 12.62 -15.50
N ILE A 461 -16.94 13.12 -14.92
CA ILE A 461 -16.91 14.24 -13.97
C ILE A 461 -17.65 13.83 -12.71
N ASP A 462 -17.00 13.92 -11.57
CA ASP A 462 -17.59 13.77 -10.24
C ASP A 462 -17.71 15.10 -9.53
N ILE A 463 -18.90 15.47 -9.11
CA ILE A 463 -19.21 16.69 -8.38
C ILE A 463 -19.77 16.32 -6.99
N PRO A 464 -18.93 16.27 -5.93
CA PRO A 464 -19.37 15.88 -4.59
C PRO A 464 -20.03 17.01 -3.80
N ASP A 465 -19.87 18.24 -4.23
CA ASP A 465 -20.23 19.48 -3.55
C ASP A 465 -21.32 20.25 -4.29
N LYS A 466 -21.72 21.38 -3.74
CA LYS A 466 -22.73 22.28 -4.32
C LYS A 466 -22.06 23.48 -4.99
N PRO A 467 -21.54 23.33 -6.23
CA PRO A 467 -20.96 24.46 -6.94
C PRO A 467 -22.03 25.53 -7.20
N VAL A 468 -21.62 26.78 -7.14
CA VAL A 468 -22.47 27.94 -7.47
C VAL A 468 -22.65 28.00 -9.00
N GLU A 469 -23.84 28.37 -9.47
CA GLU A 469 -24.07 28.65 -10.89
C GLU A 469 -23.35 29.97 -11.27
N ASP A 470 -22.35 29.86 -12.13
CA ASP A 470 -21.50 30.95 -12.59
C ASP A 470 -21.25 30.85 -14.11
N VAL A 471 -20.43 31.77 -14.62
CA VAL A 471 -20.03 31.79 -16.04
C VAL A 471 -19.34 30.49 -16.43
N PHE A 472 -18.49 29.95 -15.58
CA PHE A 472 -17.75 28.72 -15.85
C PHE A 472 -18.69 27.52 -15.97
N SER A 473 -19.68 27.37 -15.10
CA SER A 473 -20.65 26.26 -15.15
C SER A 473 -21.46 26.27 -16.45
N ARG A 474 -21.80 27.45 -16.97
CA ARG A 474 -22.47 27.60 -18.28
C ARG A 474 -21.55 27.21 -19.44
N GLN A 475 -20.29 27.68 -19.41
CA GLN A 475 -19.29 27.30 -20.43
C GLN A 475 -19.04 25.78 -20.42
N LEU A 476 -18.94 25.18 -19.24
CA LEU A 476 -18.79 23.75 -19.07
C LEU A 476 -19.99 22.97 -19.64
N ALA A 477 -21.22 23.42 -19.38
CA ALA A 477 -22.42 22.78 -19.93
C ALA A 477 -22.41 22.77 -21.45
N ILE A 478 -22.05 23.90 -22.08
CA ILE A 478 -21.92 24.03 -23.55
C ILE A 478 -20.80 23.09 -24.05
N ALA A 479 -19.65 23.08 -23.42
CA ALA A 479 -18.52 22.24 -23.82
C ALA A 479 -18.87 20.75 -23.76
N LEU A 480 -19.57 20.30 -22.71
CA LEU A 480 -19.99 18.91 -22.53
C LEU A 480 -21.08 18.51 -23.55
N GLN A 481 -22.03 19.43 -23.85
CA GLN A 481 -23.03 19.20 -24.88
C GLN A 481 -22.37 19.09 -26.27
N THR A 482 -21.41 19.96 -26.56
CA THR A 482 -20.63 19.92 -27.81
C THR A 482 -19.85 18.61 -27.92
N ALA A 483 -19.19 18.17 -26.86
CA ALA A 483 -18.49 16.89 -26.84
C ALA A 483 -19.43 15.73 -27.08
N LYS A 484 -20.61 15.73 -26.45
CA LYS A 484 -21.65 14.70 -26.66
C LYS A 484 -22.16 14.72 -28.11
N GLY A 485 -22.34 15.89 -28.71
CA GLY A 485 -22.71 16.04 -30.12
C GLY A 485 -21.65 15.47 -31.09
N LYS A 486 -20.40 15.47 -30.72
CA LYS A 486 -19.28 14.83 -31.44
C LYS A 486 -19.16 13.31 -31.19
N GLY A 487 -20.09 12.69 -30.45
CA GLY A 487 -20.08 11.27 -30.14
C GLY A 487 -19.19 10.87 -28.97
N ILE A 488 -18.64 11.82 -28.21
CA ILE A 488 -17.84 11.55 -27.03
C ILE A 488 -18.78 11.14 -25.89
N LYS A 489 -18.41 10.10 -25.16
CA LYS A 489 -19.17 9.62 -23.99
C LYS A 489 -18.97 10.56 -22.81
N VAL A 490 -20.03 11.23 -22.38
CA VAL A 490 -20.01 12.17 -21.25
C VAL A 490 -20.80 11.58 -20.07
N TYR A 491 -20.13 11.45 -18.93
CA TYR A 491 -20.70 10.97 -17.68
C TYR A 491 -20.43 12.01 -16.60
N LEU A 492 -21.49 12.68 -16.14
CA LEU A 492 -21.43 13.63 -15.06
C LEU A 492 -22.19 13.01 -13.88
N ARG A 493 -21.49 12.79 -12.76
CA ARG A 493 -22.06 12.25 -11.52
C ARG A 493 -22.04 13.33 -10.44
N ALA A 494 -23.14 13.46 -9.72
CA ALA A 494 -23.28 14.37 -8.60
C ALA A 494 -23.72 13.61 -7.36
N GLU A 495 -23.24 13.99 -6.17
CA GLU A 495 -23.74 13.46 -4.91
C GLU A 495 -25.22 13.77 -4.73
N ASN A 496 -25.61 15.01 -5.07
CA ASN A 496 -27.00 15.46 -5.08
C ASN A 496 -27.25 16.30 -6.35
N LYS A 497 -28.07 15.76 -7.24
CA LYS A 497 -28.40 16.40 -8.51
C LYS A 497 -29.07 17.77 -8.35
N GLN A 498 -29.86 17.97 -7.31
CA GLN A 498 -30.50 19.27 -7.06
C GLN A 498 -29.51 20.32 -6.52
N GLY A 499 -28.41 19.87 -5.96
CA GLY A 499 -27.38 20.75 -5.42
C GLY A 499 -26.40 21.34 -6.43
N ILE A 500 -26.42 20.87 -7.70
CA ILE A 500 -25.54 21.39 -8.75
C ILE A 500 -26.21 22.48 -9.61
N PRO A 501 -25.45 23.30 -10.36
CA PRO A 501 -26.01 24.31 -11.26
C PRO A 501 -27.09 23.77 -12.17
N SER A 502 -28.15 24.56 -12.36
CA SER A 502 -29.33 24.17 -13.16
C SER A 502 -28.97 23.74 -14.58
N VAL A 503 -27.98 24.40 -15.17
CA VAL A 503 -27.46 24.13 -16.52
C VAL A 503 -26.78 22.76 -16.67
N LEU A 504 -26.25 22.19 -15.57
CA LEU A 504 -25.59 20.88 -15.55
C LEU A 504 -26.54 19.72 -15.21
N ARG A 505 -27.69 19.99 -14.56
CA ARG A 505 -28.67 18.97 -14.10
C ARG A 505 -29.12 18.02 -15.22
N PRO A 506 -29.42 18.47 -16.45
CA PRO A 506 -29.84 17.56 -17.52
C PRO A 506 -28.79 16.53 -17.92
N LEU A 507 -27.52 16.82 -17.67
CA LEU A 507 -26.37 15.94 -17.98
C LEU A 507 -25.99 15.03 -16.78
N ALA A 508 -26.50 15.35 -15.58
CA ALA A 508 -26.04 14.72 -14.35
C ALA A 508 -26.85 13.48 -13.98
N ILE A 509 -26.13 12.50 -13.41
CA ILE A 509 -26.64 11.31 -12.76
C ILE A 509 -26.39 11.46 -11.25
N GLU A 510 -27.40 11.22 -10.42
CA GLU A 510 -27.22 11.22 -8.98
C GLU A 510 -26.52 9.95 -8.54
N ASN A 511 -25.47 10.11 -7.74
CA ASN A 511 -24.70 9.01 -7.20
C ASN A 511 -24.17 9.37 -5.79
N PRO A 512 -24.73 8.79 -4.72
CA PRO A 512 -24.36 9.13 -3.34
C PRO A 512 -22.93 8.74 -2.96
N PHE A 513 -22.25 7.93 -3.77
CA PHE A 513 -20.84 7.55 -3.54
C PHE A 513 -19.83 8.56 -4.08
N VAL A 514 -20.27 9.61 -4.78
CA VAL A 514 -19.40 10.70 -5.22
C VAL A 514 -18.83 11.42 -4.01
N ALA A 515 -17.51 11.40 -3.87
CA ALA A 515 -16.81 11.92 -2.70
C ALA A 515 -15.75 12.97 -3.01
N ASN A 516 -15.16 12.92 -4.18
CA ASN A 516 -14.02 13.75 -4.58
C ASN A 516 -14.32 14.51 -5.88
N PRO A 517 -13.87 15.78 -6.01
CA PRO A 517 -14.02 16.55 -7.24
C PRO A 517 -12.97 16.11 -8.27
N VAL A 518 -13.17 14.97 -8.89
CA VAL A 518 -12.25 14.39 -9.85
C VAL A 518 -12.87 14.33 -11.22
N VAL A 519 -12.09 14.69 -12.23
CA VAL A 519 -12.45 14.54 -13.63
C VAL A 519 -11.43 13.65 -14.33
N LEU A 520 -11.92 12.70 -15.12
CA LEU A 520 -11.09 11.85 -15.98
C LEU A 520 -11.46 12.09 -17.43
N ILE A 521 -10.47 12.43 -18.28
CA ILE A 521 -10.62 12.61 -19.70
C ILE A 521 -9.79 11.55 -20.43
N ASP A 522 -10.43 10.79 -21.30
CA ASP A 522 -9.85 9.75 -22.14
C ASP A 522 -9.02 8.69 -21.37
N LYS A 523 -9.30 8.52 -20.04
CA LYS A 523 -8.52 7.67 -19.13
C LYS A 523 -7.03 8.01 -19.09
N LYS A 524 -6.69 9.27 -19.35
CA LYS A 524 -5.31 9.75 -19.40
C LYS A 524 -5.11 11.03 -18.61
N VAL A 525 -6.04 11.99 -18.72
CA VAL A 525 -5.95 13.27 -18.01
C VAL A 525 -6.84 13.23 -16.78
N VAL A 526 -6.28 13.60 -15.65
CA VAL A 526 -6.94 13.69 -14.35
C VAL A 526 -6.96 15.15 -13.92
N TRP A 527 -8.13 15.65 -13.52
CA TRP A 527 -8.27 16.92 -12.84
C TRP A 527 -8.79 16.69 -11.42
N PHE A 528 -8.25 17.42 -10.47
CA PHE A 528 -8.75 17.51 -9.10
C PHE A 528 -9.12 18.96 -8.80
N GLY A 529 -10.29 19.16 -8.18
CA GLY A 529 -10.77 20.48 -7.82
C GLY A 529 -11.68 21.16 -8.86
N MET A 530 -11.80 20.62 -10.06
CA MET A 530 -12.71 21.10 -11.10
C MET A 530 -13.94 20.18 -11.20
N PRO A 531 -15.11 20.69 -11.50
CA PRO A 531 -15.54 22.10 -11.76
C PRO A 531 -16.04 22.84 -10.51
N SER A 532 -15.51 22.57 -9.37
CA SER A 532 -15.98 23.10 -8.09
C SER A 532 -15.51 24.56 -7.89
N SER A 533 -16.43 25.53 -7.76
CA SER A 533 -16.10 26.94 -7.52
C SER A 533 -16.30 27.40 -6.07
N ASP A 534 -17.33 26.91 -5.35
CA ASP A 534 -17.63 27.35 -3.96
C ASP A 534 -18.18 26.24 -3.06
N ALA A 535 -17.34 25.21 -2.85
CA ALA A 535 -17.75 24.04 -2.10
C ALA A 535 -17.90 24.28 -0.59
N LYS A 536 -19.08 23.98 -0.07
CA LYS A 536 -19.33 23.80 1.36
C LYS A 536 -19.50 22.32 1.63
N PHE A 537 -18.64 21.75 2.48
CA PHE A 537 -18.71 20.35 2.83
C PHE A 537 -19.47 20.13 4.14
N LYS A 538 -20.45 19.23 4.15
CA LYS A 538 -21.12 18.77 5.39
C LYS A 538 -20.38 17.56 5.94
N SER A 539 -19.81 17.67 7.13
CA SER A 539 -19.33 16.54 7.90
C SER A 539 -20.06 16.52 9.22
N GLU A 540 -20.78 15.44 9.52
CA GLU A 540 -21.39 15.11 10.83
C GLU A 540 -22.02 16.32 11.56
N GLY A 541 -22.88 17.08 10.86
CA GLY A 541 -23.63 18.20 11.46
C GLY A 541 -22.97 19.58 11.41
N SER A 542 -21.71 19.68 11.01
CA SER A 542 -21.01 20.95 10.81
C SER A 542 -20.72 21.22 9.33
N ILE A 543 -20.93 22.50 8.92
CA ILE A 543 -20.54 22.96 7.58
C ILE A 543 -19.06 23.37 7.64
N LEU A 544 -18.18 22.54 7.12
CA LEU A 544 -16.77 22.90 6.95
C LEU A 544 -16.62 23.79 5.72
N GLN A 545 -16.23 25.03 5.96
CA GLN A 545 -15.91 25.95 4.86
C GLN A 545 -14.53 25.61 4.31
N MET A 546 -14.48 25.17 3.06
CA MET A 546 -13.23 24.97 2.33
C MET A 546 -12.66 26.35 2.00
N ARG A 547 -11.52 26.69 2.61
CA ARG A 547 -10.84 27.98 2.41
C ARG A 547 -9.88 27.96 1.25
N TYR A 548 -9.28 26.78 1.00
CA TYR A 548 -8.20 26.62 0.03
C TYR A 548 -8.57 25.55 -0.99
N ARG A 549 -8.44 25.87 -2.28
CA ARG A 549 -8.89 25.03 -3.39
C ARG A 549 -7.77 24.83 -4.38
N PRO A 550 -7.05 23.72 -4.26
CA PRO A 550 -6.08 23.39 -5.29
C PRO A 550 -6.80 22.96 -6.56
N VAL A 551 -6.41 23.53 -7.68
CA VAL A 551 -6.78 23.05 -9.00
C VAL A 551 -5.57 22.36 -9.59
N ILE A 552 -5.65 21.04 -9.69
CA ILE A 552 -4.52 20.19 -10.06
C ILE A 552 -4.87 19.40 -11.31
N ARG A 553 -3.97 19.43 -12.29
CA ARG A 553 -4.00 18.58 -13.47
C ARG A 553 -2.87 17.55 -13.36
N PHE A 554 -3.20 16.30 -13.60
CA PHE A 554 -2.22 15.21 -13.68
C PHE A 554 -2.43 14.45 -15.00
N GLU A 555 -1.37 14.22 -15.76
CA GLU A 555 -1.44 13.47 -17.00
C GLU A 555 -0.76 12.10 -16.83
N GLY A 556 -1.58 11.03 -16.84
CA GLY A 556 -1.07 9.68 -16.65
C GLY A 556 -2.17 8.62 -16.76
N ALA A 557 -1.92 7.60 -17.55
CA ALA A 557 -2.86 6.52 -17.79
C ALA A 557 -2.99 5.56 -16.59
N HIS A 558 -1.90 5.31 -15.86
CA HIS A 558 -1.91 4.45 -14.68
C HIS A 558 -2.68 5.09 -13.53
N THR A 559 -2.47 6.38 -13.30
CA THR A 559 -3.19 7.18 -12.30
C THR A 559 -4.68 7.24 -12.62
N ALA A 560 -5.02 7.56 -13.87
CA ALA A 560 -6.40 7.61 -14.32
C ALA A 560 -7.11 6.25 -14.17
N ALA A 561 -6.44 5.13 -14.50
CA ALA A 561 -6.98 3.79 -14.32
C ALA A 561 -7.19 3.43 -12.83
N SER A 562 -6.26 3.82 -11.95
CA SER A 562 -6.40 3.61 -10.51
C SER A 562 -7.59 4.37 -9.95
N LEU A 563 -7.73 5.66 -10.29
CA LEU A 563 -8.85 6.49 -9.84
C LEU A 563 -10.19 5.98 -10.40
N TYR A 564 -10.21 5.58 -11.67
CA TYR A 564 -11.40 4.97 -12.28
C TYR A 564 -11.90 3.76 -11.48
N GLY A 565 -10.98 2.91 -11.02
CA GLY A 565 -11.29 1.75 -10.17
C GLY A 565 -11.73 2.14 -8.76
N PHE A 566 -10.97 2.98 -8.07
CA PHE A 566 -11.25 3.37 -6.68
C PHE A 566 -12.56 4.14 -6.52
N MET A 567 -12.88 5.00 -7.48
CA MET A 567 -14.10 5.82 -7.45
C MET A 567 -15.29 5.11 -8.11
N GLU A 568 -15.13 3.85 -8.50
CA GLU A 568 -16.17 3.05 -9.15
C GLU A 568 -16.86 3.82 -10.31
N MET A 569 -16.05 4.55 -11.11
CA MET A 569 -16.56 5.42 -12.17
C MET A 569 -17.25 4.68 -13.32
N SER A 570 -17.20 3.35 -13.34
CA SER A 570 -18.00 2.51 -14.25
C SER A 570 -19.49 2.49 -13.89
N LYS A 571 -19.84 2.78 -12.63
CA LYS A 571 -21.24 2.83 -12.17
C LYS A 571 -21.87 4.14 -12.63
N THR A 572 -22.44 4.11 -13.83
CA THR A 572 -23.07 5.28 -14.48
C THR A 572 -24.58 5.24 -14.45
N VAL A 573 -25.17 4.23 -13.82
CA VAL A 573 -26.63 4.03 -13.78
C VAL A 573 -27.21 4.71 -12.56
N ASP A 574 -28.23 5.52 -12.79
CA ASP A 574 -29.10 6.09 -11.75
C ASP A 574 -29.80 4.94 -11.02
N GLN A 575 -29.32 4.58 -9.83
CA GLN A 575 -29.89 3.48 -9.04
C GLN A 575 -31.32 3.77 -8.54
N SER A 576 -31.77 5.03 -8.60
CA SER A 576 -33.15 5.40 -8.23
C SER A 576 -34.21 4.93 -9.24
N LYS A 577 -33.81 4.43 -10.42
CA LYS A 577 -34.70 3.99 -11.50
C LYS A 577 -34.73 2.49 -11.78
N ILE A 578 -33.97 1.70 -11.02
CA ILE A 578 -34.04 0.24 -11.17
C ILE A 578 -35.09 -0.30 -10.17
N VAL A 579 -36.34 -0.06 -10.44
CA VAL A 579 -37.37 -1.02 -10.07
C VAL A 579 -37.32 -2.08 -11.15
N SER A 580 -36.59 -3.16 -10.91
CA SER A 580 -36.64 -4.33 -11.78
C SER A 580 -37.99 -5.00 -11.55
N THR A 581 -38.89 -4.79 -12.46
CA THR A 581 -40.06 -5.64 -12.63
C THR A 581 -39.66 -6.81 -13.52
N ASP A 582 -40.12 -8.02 -13.18
CA ASP A 582 -40.06 -9.18 -14.08
C ASP A 582 -40.92 -8.93 -15.35
N GLU A 583 -40.84 -9.83 -16.32
CA GLU A 583 -41.63 -9.74 -17.53
C GLU A 583 -43.15 -9.72 -17.32
N GLU A 584 -43.64 -10.03 -16.08
CA GLU A 584 -45.04 -10.00 -15.67
C GLU A 584 -45.39 -8.77 -14.79
N GLY A 585 -44.44 -7.83 -14.57
CA GLY A 585 -44.71 -6.60 -13.79
C GLY A 585 -44.81 -6.79 -12.26
N LYS A 586 -44.38 -7.94 -11.75
CA LYS A 586 -44.26 -8.21 -10.29
C LYS A 586 -42.92 -7.75 -9.77
N ALA A 587 -42.93 -7.12 -8.59
CA ALA A 587 -41.70 -6.79 -7.88
C ALA A 587 -40.88 -8.06 -7.62
N ILE A 588 -39.69 -8.17 -8.21
CA ILE A 588 -38.77 -9.26 -7.91
C ILE A 588 -38.40 -9.15 -6.45
N THR A 589 -38.72 -10.21 -5.67
CA THR A 589 -38.23 -10.33 -4.29
C THR A 589 -36.68 -10.32 -4.35
N ASP A 590 -36.10 -9.21 -3.96
CA ASP A 590 -34.69 -8.93 -4.08
C ASP A 590 -33.92 -9.68 -2.98
N THR A 591 -33.67 -10.97 -3.22
CA THR A 591 -32.90 -11.84 -2.34
C THR A 591 -31.42 -11.73 -2.63
N PHE A 592 -30.56 -12.07 -1.65
CA PHE A 592 -29.11 -12.12 -1.88
C PHE A 592 -28.73 -13.06 -3.04
N ALA A 593 -29.46 -14.15 -3.25
CA ALA A 593 -29.25 -15.05 -4.36
C ALA A 593 -29.50 -14.37 -5.73
N SER A 594 -30.57 -13.58 -5.84
CA SER A 594 -30.89 -12.79 -7.05
C SER A 594 -29.83 -11.70 -7.29
N TYR A 595 -29.40 -11.03 -6.21
CA TYR A 595 -28.34 -10.03 -6.28
C TYR A 595 -27.01 -10.63 -6.80
N VAL A 596 -26.62 -11.81 -6.31
CA VAL A 596 -25.42 -12.53 -6.79
C VAL A 596 -25.52 -12.83 -8.27
N LEU A 597 -26.65 -13.37 -8.71
CA LEU A 597 -26.87 -13.75 -10.11
C LEU A 597 -26.74 -12.54 -11.04
N ALA A 598 -27.25 -11.38 -10.62
CA ALA A 598 -27.21 -10.13 -11.41
C ALA A 598 -25.82 -9.47 -11.41
N ASN A 599 -25.09 -9.52 -10.28
CA ASN A 599 -23.92 -8.66 -10.05
C ASN A 599 -22.57 -9.41 -10.05
N LYS A 600 -22.56 -10.75 -9.95
CA LYS A 600 -21.30 -11.51 -9.91
C LYS A 600 -21.09 -12.30 -11.19
N LYS A 601 -20.01 -11.99 -11.91
CA LYS A 601 -19.60 -12.71 -13.13
C LYS A 601 -18.45 -13.67 -12.85
N CYS A 602 -18.46 -14.78 -13.56
CA CYS A 602 -17.40 -15.78 -13.53
C CYS A 602 -16.10 -15.21 -14.12
N PRO A 603 -14.97 -15.29 -13.41
CA PRO A 603 -13.70 -14.77 -13.92
C PRO A 603 -13.17 -15.54 -15.13
N SER A 604 -13.57 -16.81 -15.31
CA SER A 604 -13.07 -17.68 -16.37
C SER A 604 -13.86 -17.58 -17.67
N CYS A 605 -15.20 -17.38 -17.61
CA CYS A 605 -16.04 -17.41 -18.81
C CYS A 605 -17.02 -16.22 -18.93
N GLY A 606 -17.02 -15.29 -17.99
CA GLY A 606 -17.86 -14.08 -17.99
C GLY A 606 -19.36 -14.31 -17.72
N LYS A 607 -19.85 -15.55 -17.63
CA LYS A 607 -21.26 -15.85 -17.33
C LYS A 607 -21.59 -15.51 -15.86
N PRO A 608 -22.88 -15.26 -15.53
CA PRO A 608 -23.28 -15.01 -14.14
C PRO A 608 -22.86 -16.15 -13.20
N MET A 609 -22.66 -15.82 -11.93
CA MET A 609 -22.48 -16.82 -10.89
C MET A 609 -23.77 -16.92 -10.04
N LYS A 610 -24.08 -18.13 -9.57
CA LYS A 610 -25.24 -18.40 -8.71
C LYS A 610 -24.80 -18.92 -7.35
N MET A 611 -25.57 -18.59 -6.31
CA MET A 611 -25.35 -19.14 -4.97
C MET A 611 -25.79 -20.62 -4.93
N GLN A 612 -24.95 -21.47 -4.38
CA GLN A 612 -25.24 -22.89 -4.16
C GLN A 612 -24.83 -23.31 -2.74
N LYS A 613 -25.47 -24.38 -2.26
CA LYS A 613 -25.17 -24.99 -0.96
C LYS A 613 -24.47 -26.32 -1.14
N SER A 614 -23.31 -26.50 -0.53
CA SER A 614 -22.55 -27.76 -0.55
C SER A 614 -23.26 -28.84 0.27
N LYS A 615 -22.89 -30.11 0.07
CA LYS A 615 -23.37 -31.25 0.90
C LYS A 615 -23.10 -31.08 2.40
N LYS A 616 -22.10 -30.27 2.76
CA LYS A 616 -21.76 -29.90 4.17
C LYS A 616 -22.49 -28.64 4.66
N GLY A 617 -23.49 -28.15 3.93
CA GLY A 617 -24.32 -26.99 4.31
C GLY A 617 -23.66 -25.61 4.11
N LYS A 618 -22.44 -25.51 3.56
CA LYS A 618 -21.77 -24.22 3.31
C LYS A 618 -22.20 -23.63 1.96
N PHE A 619 -22.47 -22.33 1.94
CA PHE A 619 -22.79 -21.59 0.71
C PHE A 619 -21.52 -21.21 -0.05
N PHE A 620 -21.58 -21.26 -1.38
CA PHE A 620 -20.51 -20.88 -2.31
C PHE A 620 -21.13 -20.40 -3.62
N LEU A 621 -20.34 -19.72 -4.45
CA LEU A 621 -20.74 -19.29 -5.78
C LEU A 621 -20.29 -20.31 -6.83
N ALA A 622 -21.18 -20.67 -7.73
CA ALA A 622 -20.89 -21.56 -8.86
C ALA A 622 -21.23 -20.87 -10.18
N CYS A 623 -20.43 -21.09 -11.19
CA CYS A 623 -20.68 -20.55 -12.53
C CYS A 623 -21.93 -21.17 -13.15
N THR A 624 -22.80 -20.33 -13.74
CA THR A 624 -23.98 -20.81 -14.49
C THR A 624 -23.61 -21.52 -15.80
N GLY A 625 -22.35 -21.41 -16.24
CA GLY A 625 -21.84 -22.10 -17.42
C GLY A 625 -21.51 -23.58 -17.24
N TYR A 626 -21.78 -24.15 -16.05
CA TYR A 626 -21.63 -25.59 -15.82
C TYR A 626 -22.52 -26.40 -16.79
N PRO A 627 -22.04 -27.52 -17.39
CA PRO A 627 -20.76 -28.21 -17.14
C PRO A 627 -19.55 -27.69 -17.94
N ALA A 628 -19.73 -26.75 -18.86
CA ALA A 628 -18.63 -26.22 -19.67
C ALA A 628 -17.63 -25.35 -18.88
N CYS A 629 -18.05 -24.80 -17.74
CA CYS A 629 -17.20 -24.03 -16.83
C CYS A 629 -17.43 -24.52 -15.38
N HIS A 630 -16.37 -24.97 -14.74
CA HIS A 630 -16.40 -25.51 -13.37
C HIS A 630 -15.95 -24.50 -12.30
N GLU A 631 -15.89 -23.22 -12.65
CA GLU A 631 -15.41 -22.16 -11.73
C GLU A 631 -16.32 -22.00 -10.53
N THR A 632 -15.72 -21.91 -9.34
CA THR A 632 -16.40 -21.67 -8.07
C THR A 632 -15.68 -20.57 -7.27
N ALA A 633 -16.40 -19.82 -6.44
CA ALA A 633 -15.82 -18.82 -5.58
C ALA A 633 -16.46 -18.84 -4.18
N LEU A 634 -15.73 -18.35 -3.18
CA LEU A 634 -16.27 -18.18 -1.84
C LEU A 634 -17.13 -16.90 -1.77
N ILE A 635 -18.17 -16.96 -0.95
CA ILE A 635 -18.94 -15.77 -0.57
C ILE A 635 -18.17 -15.07 0.55
N ASN A 636 -17.76 -13.83 0.30
CA ASN A 636 -17.03 -13.01 1.26
C ASN A 636 -17.96 -11.95 1.92
N VAL A 637 -17.49 -11.38 3.03
CA VAL A 637 -18.21 -10.33 3.77
C VAL A 637 -18.56 -9.15 2.87
N ASP A 638 -17.61 -8.70 2.05
CA ASP A 638 -17.77 -7.56 1.14
C ASP A 638 -18.94 -7.73 0.15
N LEU A 639 -19.11 -8.92 -0.41
CA LEU A 639 -20.25 -9.19 -1.31
C LEU A 639 -21.60 -9.10 -0.61
N VAL A 640 -21.68 -9.56 0.65
CA VAL A 640 -22.90 -9.48 1.44
C VAL A 640 -23.19 -8.05 1.91
N GLU A 641 -22.15 -7.32 2.30
CA GLU A 641 -22.31 -5.90 2.67
C GLU A 641 -22.72 -5.04 1.49
N ARG A 642 -22.20 -5.29 0.29
CA ARG A 642 -22.68 -4.63 -0.93
C ARG A 642 -24.15 -4.90 -1.21
N TYR A 643 -24.63 -6.08 -0.91
CA TYR A 643 -26.05 -6.39 -0.98
C TYR A 643 -26.86 -5.60 0.06
N PHE A 644 -26.38 -5.50 1.31
CA PHE A 644 -27.08 -4.76 2.35
C PHE A 644 -27.20 -3.26 2.03
N TYR A 645 -26.16 -2.67 1.45
CA TYR A 645 -26.12 -1.23 1.15
C TYR A 645 -26.48 -0.90 -0.31
N ARG A 646 -27.08 -1.83 -1.07
CA ARG A 646 -27.41 -1.61 -2.48
C ARG A 646 -28.43 -0.50 -2.75
N HIS A 647 -29.20 -0.14 -1.75
CA HIS A 647 -30.22 0.92 -1.81
C HIS A 647 -29.83 2.18 -1.01
N GLY A 648 -28.56 2.39 -0.69
CA GLY A 648 -28.08 3.54 0.10
C GLY A 648 -28.10 3.29 1.60
N ASP A 649 -28.15 4.36 2.41
CA ASP A 649 -28.07 4.30 3.88
C ASP A 649 -29.22 3.55 4.58
N THR A 650 -30.24 3.14 3.86
CA THR A 650 -31.33 2.30 4.35
C THR A 650 -31.00 0.82 4.18
N GLY A 651 -29.80 0.39 4.61
CA GLY A 651 -29.38 -1.01 4.54
C GLY A 651 -30.43 -1.99 5.06
N GLN A 652 -30.32 -3.28 4.70
CA GLN A 652 -31.27 -4.29 5.21
C GLN A 652 -31.30 -4.30 6.74
N HIS A 653 -32.51 -4.28 7.28
CA HIS A 653 -32.75 -4.24 8.70
C HIS A 653 -33.21 -5.59 9.23
N CYS A 654 -32.89 -5.84 10.46
CA CYS A 654 -33.34 -7.00 11.21
C CYS A 654 -34.87 -7.02 11.32
N THR A 655 -35.52 -8.07 10.88
CA THR A 655 -36.98 -8.24 10.94
C THR A 655 -37.55 -8.31 12.37
N ARG A 656 -36.64 -8.53 13.37
CA ARG A 656 -37.04 -8.69 14.78
C ARG A 656 -36.86 -7.42 15.62
N CYS A 657 -35.87 -6.57 15.31
CA CYS A 657 -35.59 -5.38 16.13
C CYS A 657 -35.29 -4.12 15.28
N ASN A 658 -35.47 -4.19 13.98
CA ASN A 658 -35.26 -3.09 13.01
C ASN A 658 -33.86 -2.44 13.04
N CYS A 659 -32.89 -3.09 13.67
CA CYS A 659 -31.50 -2.64 13.63
C CYS A 659 -30.83 -3.10 12.34
N SER A 660 -29.82 -2.37 11.87
CA SER A 660 -29.05 -2.72 10.66
C SER A 660 -28.43 -4.12 10.75
N LEU A 661 -28.34 -4.82 9.62
CA LEU A 661 -27.64 -6.09 9.49
C LEU A 661 -26.18 -5.87 9.13
N GLU A 662 -25.29 -6.69 9.67
CA GLU A 662 -23.87 -6.73 9.36
C GLU A 662 -23.41 -8.16 9.04
N ALA A 663 -22.49 -8.29 8.10
CA ALA A 663 -21.87 -9.57 7.78
C ALA A 663 -20.53 -9.71 8.49
N LYS A 664 -20.27 -10.86 9.12
CA LYS A 664 -19.03 -11.15 9.86
C LYS A 664 -18.45 -12.49 9.47
N LEU A 665 -17.13 -12.58 9.54
CA LEU A 665 -16.40 -13.85 9.41
C LEU A 665 -16.08 -14.37 10.81
N GLY A 666 -16.64 -15.51 11.17
CA GLY A 666 -16.36 -16.21 12.43
C GLY A 666 -15.59 -17.51 12.22
N GLN A 667 -15.32 -18.22 13.32
CA GLN A 667 -14.59 -19.48 13.32
C GLN A 667 -15.20 -20.55 12.39
N TYR A 668 -16.52 -20.52 12.21
CA TYR A 668 -17.25 -21.48 11.35
C TYR A 668 -17.61 -20.94 9.96
N GLY A 669 -17.10 -19.76 9.58
CA GLY A 669 -17.36 -19.12 8.30
C GLY A 669 -18.17 -17.83 8.41
N LEU A 670 -18.69 -17.36 7.28
CA LEU A 670 -19.46 -16.12 7.19
C LEU A 670 -20.85 -16.30 7.86
N TYR A 671 -21.22 -15.33 8.69
CA TYR A 671 -22.54 -15.24 9.30
C TYR A 671 -23.04 -13.79 9.30
N ILE A 672 -24.37 -13.63 9.42
CA ILE A 672 -25.04 -12.35 9.44
C ILE A 672 -25.68 -12.16 10.80
N GLN A 673 -25.53 -10.97 11.36
CA GLN A 673 -26.18 -10.60 12.63
C GLN A 673 -26.66 -9.15 12.58
N CYS A 674 -27.65 -8.81 13.40
CA CYS A 674 -28.05 -7.42 13.58
C CYS A 674 -27.11 -6.72 14.59
N CYS A 675 -26.96 -5.39 14.45
CA CYS A 675 -26.17 -4.57 15.36
C CYS A 675 -26.87 -4.27 16.69
N GLY A 676 -28.12 -4.67 16.86
CA GLY A 676 -28.91 -4.51 18.11
C GLY A 676 -28.33 -5.33 19.27
N SER A 677 -28.73 -4.97 20.50
CA SER A 677 -28.25 -5.62 21.75
C SER A 677 -28.46 -7.13 21.79
N GLN A 678 -29.52 -7.63 21.17
CA GLN A 678 -29.88 -9.06 21.13
C GLN A 678 -29.13 -9.84 20.04
N ARG A 679 -28.41 -9.18 19.13
CA ARG A 679 -27.56 -9.77 18.06
C ARG A 679 -28.22 -10.94 17.33
N HIS A 680 -29.43 -10.74 16.80
CA HIS A 680 -30.15 -11.78 16.03
C HIS A 680 -29.31 -12.24 14.86
N ARG A 681 -29.26 -13.56 14.59
CA ARG A 681 -28.45 -14.16 13.51
C ARG A 681 -29.34 -14.61 12.36
N TYR A 682 -28.82 -14.52 11.15
CA TYR A 682 -29.49 -14.88 9.90
C TYR A 682 -28.55 -15.75 9.04
N LYS A 683 -29.14 -16.62 8.25
CA LYS A 683 -28.42 -17.36 7.20
C LYS A 683 -28.45 -16.58 5.88
N LEU A 684 -27.55 -16.92 4.95
CA LEU A 684 -27.48 -16.29 3.63
C LEU A 684 -28.72 -16.53 2.75
N ASP A 685 -29.46 -17.60 2.99
CA ASP A 685 -30.72 -17.93 2.31
C ASP A 685 -31.96 -17.31 2.98
N GLU A 686 -31.78 -16.59 4.07
CA GLU A 686 -32.84 -15.88 4.81
C GLU A 686 -32.88 -14.37 4.52
N ILE A 687 -31.90 -13.86 3.68
CA ILE A 687 -31.74 -12.45 3.35
C ILE A 687 -31.91 -12.17 1.87
#